data_1238545b60f71a47eb33647dbab39160
#
_entry.id   1238545b60f71a47eb33647dbab39160
#
_cell.length_a   1.000
_cell.length_b   1.000
_cell.length_c   1.000
_cell.angle_alpha   90.00
_cell.angle_beta   90.00
_cell.angle_gamma   90.00
#
_symmetry.space_group_name_H-M   'P 1'
#
loop_
_entity.id
_entity.type
_entity.pdbx_description
1 polymer ?
#
loop_
_entity_poly.entity_id
_entity_poly.type
_entity_poly.pdbx_seq_one_letter_code
_entity_poly.pdbx_strand_id
1 'polypeptide(L)'
;MRIFGRRLAGVSWRLARHEWTLAALAALLLAVALTWPTLRDPASTIPQDTGDPTLQAWQVAWGGHALLTNPFQVWHSNTFYPEPYTYAYSDTLLGYAPFGMIGDGPVAAVVRYNLLYVLTHALALFGAYALARQVGAGRAGAAVAGVSFAYAPWKLAQAGHLHVLSIGGIALALAMLARGHGWSLRHGHRPDRVRPGWVVAGWAVAAWQVTLGFGIGLPFAYVLGLLCLGGAVTYGVVWWRRRVRPAVPRGLLLADLAGGIGFAGVTLAMAAPYFEVVARNPSGRRTVAQIEMFSPPWRGFVTAPPESWLWGERHEAARATLGFPGEMTLLPGVVLLSLAMAGIFFSAWRLRHRLMLAGAALVSVALAAGTTFGGDGDPGYVTLVEHAPGWDGVRTPGRLVLWTTLLLGLLAAGALTVREPATGAERDPEPAPGSGSGPTGEQVAEPGPTGEPAVPVEPAVPARSAVPEESAVPVEVGSASRPVLRSAAWSEPAAEPEVVRKPAVDQGGRPFRLARLALVVPLVLVLLEGVNRTPHVPTPEQPAALRGLTGPALVLPSDGIRELHVMLWSTDGFPKVVNGLASFTPQSQERIRAVSMTFPDVTSVAYLREIGVRTVVLLPGWAPGTPWADVAARPVDGLGISREMVGEDVVYRL
;
A
#
# COMPACT_ATOMS: atom_id res chain seq x y z
N MET A 1 19.27 -31.66 27.15
CA MET A 1 18.59 -31.64 25.84
C MET A 1 17.04 -31.76 25.89
N ARG A 2 16.45 -32.70 26.64
CA ARG A 2 14.97 -32.90 26.65
C ARG A 2 14.15 -31.74 27.25
N ILE A 3 14.69 -30.98 28.22
CA ILE A 3 13.98 -29.82 28.84
C ILE A 3 13.99 -28.60 27.91
N PHE A 4 15.08 -28.40 27.17
CA PHE A 4 15.22 -27.31 26.18
C PHE A 4 14.28 -27.54 24.98
N GLY A 5 14.15 -28.77 24.49
CA GLY A 5 13.24 -29.15 23.43
C GLY A 5 11.76 -28.97 23.82
N ARG A 6 11.34 -29.25 25.07
CA ARG A 6 9.97 -29.02 25.56
C ARG A 6 9.65 -27.53 25.72
N ARG A 7 10.60 -26.70 26.12
CA ARG A 7 10.42 -25.24 26.18
C ARG A 7 10.31 -24.63 24.79
N LEU A 8 11.14 -25.03 23.83
CA LEU A 8 11.04 -24.59 22.43
C LEU A 8 9.73 -25.03 21.79
N ALA A 9 9.30 -26.29 22.00
CA ALA A 9 8.02 -26.78 21.51
C ALA A 9 6.83 -26.03 22.13
N GLY A 10 6.90 -25.66 23.41
CA GLY A 10 5.87 -24.86 24.07
C GLY A 10 5.81 -23.41 23.58
N VAL A 11 6.95 -22.80 23.25
CA VAL A 11 7.02 -21.44 22.68
C VAL A 11 6.52 -21.46 21.23
N SER A 12 6.96 -22.42 20.40
CA SER A 12 6.50 -22.56 19.03
C SER A 12 4.99 -22.83 18.95
N TRP A 13 4.43 -23.65 19.85
CA TRP A 13 3.01 -23.90 19.93
C TRP A 13 2.17 -22.68 20.34
N ARG A 14 2.68 -21.84 21.28
CA ARG A 14 2.04 -20.58 21.65
C ARG A 14 2.09 -19.55 20.50
N LEU A 15 3.23 -19.43 19.83
CA LEU A 15 3.39 -18.57 18.65
C LEU A 15 2.49 -19.02 17.51
N ALA A 16 2.39 -20.32 17.23
CA ALA A 16 1.51 -20.85 16.17
C ALA A 16 0.03 -20.59 16.43
N ARG A 17 -0.41 -20.45 17.70
CA ARG A 17 -1.79 -20.12 18.07
C ARG A 17 -2.03 -18.64 18.32
N HIS A 18 -1.04 -17.82 18.15
CA HIS A 18 -1.17 -16.38 18.34
C HIS A 18 -2.05 -15.78 17.24
N GLU A 19 -2.92 -14.85 17.58
CA GLU A 19 -3.89 -14.21 16.65
C GLU A 19 -3.21 -13.70 15.38
N TRP A 20 -2.09 -13.03 15.51
CA TRP A 20 -1.38 -12.43 14.37
C TRP A 20 -0.75 -13.48 13.44
N THR A 21 -0.26 -14.58 13.99
CA THR A 21 0.25 -15.72 13.20
C THR A 21 -0.88 -16.37 12.41
N LEU A 22 -2.02 -16.62 13.07
CA LEU A 22 -3.19 -17.19 12.41
C LEU A 22 -3.76 -16.24 11.35
N ALA A 23 -3.79 -14.94 11.61
CA ALA A 23 -4.24 -13.95 10.63
C ALA A 23 -3.30 -13.89 9.42
N ALA A 24 -1.98 -13.93 9.62
CA ALA A 24 -1.00 -13.94 8.53
C ALA A 24 -1.09 -15.23 7.70
N LEU A 25 -1.21 -16.39 8.35
CA LEU A 25 -1.39 -17.67 7.66
C LEU A 25 -2.71 -17.72 6.89
N ALA A 26 -3.82 -17.25 7.48
CA ALA A 26 -5.11 -17.16 6.80
C ALA A 26 -5.03 -16.21 5.59
N ALA A 27 -4.35 -15.07 5.73
CA ALA A 27 -4.14 -14.13 4.63
C ALA A 27 -3.35 -14.77 3.48
N LEU A 28 -2.29 -15.51 3.78
CA LEU A 28 -1.48 -16.20 2.78
C LEU A 28 -2.26 -17.35 2.10
N LEU A 29 -2.96 -18.16 2.87
CA LEU A 29 -3.76 -19.28 2.33
C LEU A 29 -4.90 -18.78 1.44
N LEU A 30 -5.61 -17.72 1.86
CA LEU A 30 -6.65 -17.10 1.05
C LEU A 30 -6.07 -16.45 -0.20
N ALA A 31 -4.88 -15.83 -0.12
CA ALA A 31 -4.21 -15.27 -1.28
C ALA A 31 -3.90 -16.36 -2.31
N VAL A 32 -3.31 -17.47 -1.89
CA VAL A 32 -3.05 -18.60 -2.79
C VAL A 32 -4.37 -19.16 -3.40
N ALA A 33 -5.40 -19.32 -2.57
CA ALA A 33 -6.67 -19.89 -3.02
C ALA A 33 -7.42 -18.99 -4.01
N LEU A 34 -7.49 -17.66 -3.72
CA LEU A 34 -8.25 -16.71 -4.54
C LEU A 34 -7.46 -16.14 -5.72
N THR A 35 -6.15 -16.38 -5.79
CA THR A 35 -5.33 -16.08 -6.99
C THR A 35 -4.99 -17.34 -7.79
N TRP A 36 -5.58 -18.50 -7.45
CA TRP A 36 -5.37 -19.73 -8.20
C TRP A 36 -5.82 -19.57 -9.67
N PRO A 37 -5.02 -20.02 -10.69
CA PRO A 37 -3.88 -20.95 -10.58
C PRO A 37 -2.48 -20.30 -10.64
N THR A 38 -2.27 -19.04 -10.25
CA THR A 38 -0.99 -18.30 -10.40
C THR A 38 0.26 -19.12 -9.99
N LEU A 39 0.17 -19.89 -8.90
CA LEU A 39 1.31 -20.68 -8.41
C LEU A 39 1.35 -22.12 -8.96
N ARG A 40 0.46 -22.49 -9.88
CA ARG A 40 0.50 -23.81 -10.51
C ARG A 40 1.66 -23.91 -11.51
N ASP A 41 1.75 -22.91 -12.40
CA ASP A 41 2.76 -22.85 -13.45
C ASP A 41 3.46 -21.48 -13.45
N PRO A 42 4.12 -21.11 -12.31
CA PRO A 42 4.57 -19.74 -12.07
C PRO A 42 5.71 -19.30 -12.97
N ALA A 43 6.36 -20.22 -13.68
CA ALA A 43 7.48 -19.95 -14.59
C ALA A 43 7.04 -19.70 -16.04
N SER A 44 5.81 -20.09 -16.40
CA SER A 44 5.36 -20.12 -17.79
C SER A 44 4.02 -19.43 -18.03
N THR A 45 3.31 -19.01 -16.97
CA THR A 45 2.04 -18.27 -17.08
C THR A 45 2.06 -17.00 -16.25
N ILE A 46 1.25 -16.02 -16.65
CA ILE A 46 1.11 -14.74 -15.97
C ILE A 46 -0.39 -14.37 -15.90
N PRO A 47 -0.87 -13.76 -14.78
CA PRO A 47 -2.27 -13.40 -14.63
C PRO A 47 -2.66 -12.26 -15.56
N GLN A 48 -3.90 -12.30 -16.05
CA GLN A 48 -4.60 -11.38 -16.92
C GLN A 48 -4.14 -11.44 -18.37
N ASP A 49 -3.01 -10.85 -18.73
CA ASP A 49 -2.49 -10.78 -20.10
C ASP A 49 -0.95 -10.62 -20.10
N THR A 50 -0.35 -10.51 -21.28
CA THR A 50 1.09 -10.30 -21.45
C THR A 50 1.48 -8.83 -21.63
N GLY A 51 0.60 -7.89 -21.25
CA GLY A 51 0.84 -6.46 -21.30
C GLY A 51 1.53 -5.94 -20.03
N ASP A 52 0.81 -5.20 -19.21
CA ASP A 52 1.32 -4.61 -17.98
C ASP A 52 2.00 -5.61 -17.02
N PRO A 53 1.54 -6.87 -16.88
CA PRO A 53 2.25 -7.85 -16.07
C PRO A 53 3.69 -8.10 -16.51
N THR A 54 3.98 -8.14 -17.82
CA THR A 54 5.36 -8.34 -18.32
C THR A 54 6.21 -7.10 -18.11
N LEU A 55 5.65 -5.90 -18.30
CA LEU A 55 6.29 -4.63 -17.94
C LEU A 55 6.72 -4.63 -16.48
N GLN A 56 5.82 -5.02 -15.58
CA GLN A 56 6.06 -4.97 -14.14
C GLN A 56 7.01 -6.08 -13.68
N ALA A 57 7.02 -7.24 -14.34
CA ALA A 57 8.03 -8.26 -14.13
C ALA A 57 9.44 -7.74 -14.48
N TRP A 58 9.57 -7.02 -15.62
CA TRP A 58 10.80 -6.33 -16.00
C TRP A 58 11.17 -5.22 -14.99
N GLN A 59 10.21 -4.39 -14.54
CA GLN A 59 10.48 -3.31 -13.57
C GLN A 59 11.09 -3.84 -12.29
N VAL A 60 10.55 -4.93 -11.72
CA VAL A 60 11.09 -5.55 -10.51
C VAL A 60 12.50 -6.10 -10.78
N ALA A 61 12.70 -6.75 -11.93
CA ALA A 61 13.99 -7.31 -12.32
C ALA A 61 15.04 -6.21 -12.53
N TRP A 62 14.69 -5.12 -13.24
CA TRP A 62 15.57 -3.97 -13.44
C TRP A 62 15.96 -3.32 -12.11
N GLY A 63 14.99 -3.07 -11.21
CA GLY A 63 15.26 -2.51 -9.89
C GLY A 63 16.30 -3.33 -9.12
N GLY A 64 16.16 -4.65 -9.11
CA GLY A 64 17.13 -5.56 -8.48
C GLY A 64 18.50 -5.53 -9.14
N HIS A 65 18.56 -5.59 -10.46
CA HIS A 65 19.80 -5.49 -11.24
C HIS A 65 20.53 -4.17 -10.95
N ALA A 66 19.82 -3.05 -11.02
CA ALA A 66 20.41 -1.73 -10.79
C ALA A 66 20.96 -1.59 -9.36
N LEU A 67 20.25 -2.09 -8.34
CA LEU A 67 20.73 -2.04 -6.95
C LEU A 67 22.00 -2.89 -6.74
N LEU A 68 22.17 -3.98 -7.48
CA LEU A 68 23.35 -4.83 -7.40
C LEU A 68 24.55 -4.29 -8.18
N THR A 69 24.31 -3.57 -9.28
CA THR A 69 25.36 -3.13 -10.21
C THR A 69 25.71 -1.66 -10.05
N ASN A 70 24.71 -0.76 -10.13
CA ASN A 70 24.88 0.69 -9.99
C ASN A 70 23.62 1.36 -9.46
N PRO A 71 23.40 1.42 -8.13
CA PRO A 71 22.20 1.97 -7.54
C PRO A 71 21.95 3.45 -7.84
N PHE A 72 23.00 4.22 -8.14
CA PHE A 72 22.87 5.64 -8.49
C PHE A 72 22.30 5.87 -9.90
N GLN A 73 22.31 4.84 -10.74
CA GLN A 73 21.74 4.89 -12.10
C GLN A 73 20.43 4.09 -12.24
N VAL A 74 19.75 3.76 -11.15
CA VAL A 74 18.49 2.99 -11.18
C VAL A 74 17.45 3.60 -12.11
N TRP A 75 17.41 4.91 -12.26
CA TRP A 75 16.47 5.63 -13.10
C TRP A 75 16.76 5.56 -14.60
N HIS A 76 17.99 5.19 -14.99
CA HIS A 76 18.43 5.06 -16.38
C HIS A 76 18.39 3.59 -16.80
N SER A 77 17.19 3.11 -17.15
CA SER A 77 17.02 1.70 -17.47
C SER A 77 17.67 1.28 -18.78
N ASN A 78 17.70 -0.02 -19.02
CA ASN A 78 18.27 -0.59 -20.23
C ASN A 78 17.37 -0.46 -21.48
N THR A 79 16.15 0.04 -21.34
CA THR A 79 15.16 0.19 -22.42
C THR A 79 15.02 1.65 -22.87
N PHE A 80 14.38 1.90 -24.02
CA PHE A 80 14.24 3.22 -24.64
C PHE A 80 15.58 3.88 -24.99
N TYR A 81 16.63 3.11 -25.25
CA TYR A 81 17.90 3.68 -25.63
C TYR A 81 17.75 4.64 -26.84
N PRO A 82 18.36 5.84 -26.84
CA PRO A 82 19.36 6.36 -25.88
C PRO A 82 18.80 7.25 -24.76
N GLU A 83 17.49 7.25 -24.51
CA GLU A 83 16.85 8.14 -23.55
C GLU A 83 17.29 7.93 -22.10
N PRO A 84 17.40 9.01 -21.30
CA PRO A 84 17.64 8.92 -19.87
C PRO A 84 16.34 8.84 -19.07
N TYR A 85 16.44 8.47 -17.78
CA TYR A 85 15.33 8.40 -16.81
C TYR A 85 14.19 7.46 -17.21
N THR A 86 14.45 6.50 -18.05
CA THR A 86 13.44 5.64 -18.69
C THR A 86 12.71 4.73 -17.71
N TYR A 87 13.29 4.44 -16.55
CA TYR A 87 12.60 3.72 -15.49
C TYR A 87 11.42 4.52 -14.91
N ALA A 88 11.47 5.85 -14.95
CA ALA A 88 10.39 6.75 -14.49
C ALA A 88 9.36 7.08 -15.60
N TYR A 89 9.37 6.40 -16.74
CA TYR A 89 8.35 6.57 -17.79
C TYR A 89 7.01 5.91 -17.43
N SER A 90 6.98 5.11 -16.37
CA SER A 90 5.79 4.53 -15.77
C SER A 90 5.94 4.49 -14.24
N ASP A 91 4.90 4.08 -13.51
CA ASP A 91 5.03 3.76 -12.09
C ASP A 91 6.10 2.68 -11.90
N THR A 92 7.01 2.90 -10.97
CA THR A 92 8.07 1.94 -10.64
C THR A 92 7.66 1.08 -9.45
N LEU A 93 8.15 -0.14 -9.40
CA LEU A 93 7.98 -1.06 -8.29
C LEU A 93 9.28 -1.15 -7.46
N LEU A 94 9.98 -0.01 -7.28
CA LEU A 94 11.30 0.03 -6.68
C LEU A 94 11.35 -0.58 -5.27
N GLY A 95 10.27 -0.49 -4.51
CA GLY A 95 10.15 -1.13 -3.19
C GLY A 95 10.21 -2.66 -3.23
N TYR A 96 10.03 -3.28 -4.40
CA TYR A 96 10.21 -4.71 -4.62
C TYR A 96 11.58 -5.07 -5.23
N ALA A 97 12.46 -4.11 -5.46
CA ALA A 97 13.80 -4.36 -5.99
C ALA A 97 14.61 -5.43 -5.23
N PRO A 98 14.51 -5.58 -3.88
CA PRO A 98 15.16 -6.69 -3.19
C PRO A 98 14.74 -8.09 -3.68
N PHE A 99 13.50 -8.26 -4.12
CA PHE A 99 13.06 -9.50 -4.78
C PHE A 99 13.68 -9.64 -6.17
N GLY A 100 13.90 -8.52 -6.86
CA GLY A 100 14.55 -8.46 -8.16
C GLY A 100 16.01 -8.93 -8.16
N MET A 101 16.67 -8.95 -6.99
CA MET A 101 18.04 -9.43 -6.83
C MET A 101 18.18 -10.96 -6.90
N ILE A 102 17.06 -11.69 -6.91
CA ILE A 102 17.05 -13.15 -6.82
C ILE A 102 16.76 -13.74 -8.20
N GLY A 103 17.73 -14.43 -8.81
CA GLY A 103 17.62 -15.08 -10.11
C GLY A 103 17.66 -14.11 -11.30
N ASP A 104 18.02 -14.61 -12.46
CA ASP A 104 18.26 -13.85 -13.68
C ASP A 104 17.37 -14.29 -14.84
N GLY A 105 17.17 -13.41 -15.80
CA GLY A 105 16.44 -13.66 -17.04
C GLY A 105 14.91 -13.64 -16.90
N PRO A 106 14.20 -13.80 -18.05
CA PRO A 106 12.75 -13.58 -18.13
C PRO A 106 11.93 -14.57 -17.29
N VAL A 107 12.34 -15.82 -17.21
CA VAL A 107 11.64 -16.83 -16.40
C VAL A 107 11.67 -16.45 -14.91
N ALA A 108 12.83 -16.05 -14.39
CA ALA A 108 12.95 -15.61 -12.99
C ALA A 108 12.16 -14.31 -12.74
N ALA A 109 12.10 -13.41 -13.72
CA ALA A 109 11.28 -12.19 -13.64
C ALA A 109 9.79 -12.52 -13.50
N VAL A 110 9.28 -13.46 -14.28
CA VAL A 110 7.89 -13.93 -14.23
C VAL A 110 7.59 -14.63 -12.89
N VAL A 111 8.44 -15.53 -12.44
CA VAL A 111 8.27 -16.19 -11.12
C VAL A 111 8.17 -15.18 -9.99
N ARG A 112 9.06 -14.18 -9.97
CA ARG A 112 9.03 -13.10 -8.96
C ARG A 112 7.75 -12.29 -9.02
N TYR A 113 7.30 -11.92 -10.22
CA TYR A 113 6.04 -11.23 -10.43
C TYR A 113 4.87 -12.04 -9.84
N ASN A 114 4.76 -13.32 -10.19
CA ASN A 114 3.69 -14.21 -9.72
C ASN A 114 3.69 -14.38 -8.19
N LEU A 115 4.86 -14.50 -7.58
CA LEU A 115 4.97 -14.52 -6.10
C LEU A 115 4.51 -13.20 -5.49
N LEU A 116 4.94 -12.06 -6.02
CA LEU A 116 4.54 -10.73 -5.55
C LEU A 116 3.04 -10.51 -5.76
N TYR A 117 2.47 -10.95 -6.88
CA TYR A 117 1.03 -10.90 -7.14
C TYR A 117 0.22 -11.57 -6.02
N VAL A 118 0.60 -12.77 -5.59
CA VAL A 118 -0.04 -13.46 -4.45
C VAL A 118 0.20 -12.71 -3.14
N LEU A 119 1.45 -12.29 -2.89
CA LEU A 119 1.82 -11.63 -1.62
C LEU A 119 1.14 -10.27 -1.43
N THR A 120 0.84 -9.53 -2.52
CA THR A 120 0.11 -8.24 -2.41
C THR A 120 -1.30 -8.43 -1.86
N HIS A 121 -1.99 -9.50 -2.27
CA HIS A 121 -3.32 -9.83 -1.74
C HIS A 121 -3.25 -10.24 -0.26
N ALA A 122 -2.25 -11.06 0.11
CA ALA A 122 -2.05 -11.44 1.51
C ALA A 122 -1.77 -10.20 2.39
N LEU A 123 -0.90 -9.30 1.92
CA LEU A 123 -0.56 -8.08 2.65
C LEU A 123 -1.75 -7.11 2.76
N ALA A 124 -2.57 -7.00 1.70
CA ALA A 124 -3.77 -6.16 1.73
C ALA A 124 -4.77 -6.67 2.77
N LEU A 125 -5.02 -7.98 2.83
CA LEU A 125 -5.87 -8.59 3.85
C LEU A 125 -5.30 -8.36 5.26
N PHE A 126 -4.03 -8.71 5.46
CA PHE A 126 -3.40 -8.60 6.77
C PHE A 126 -3.32 -7.15 7.26
N GLY A 127 -2.95 -6.20 6.39
CA GLY A 127 -2.87 -4.78 6.72
C GLY A 127 -4.21 -4.19 7.15
N ALA A 128 -5.28 -4.46 6.39
CA ALA A 128 -6.63 -3.98 6.73
C ALA A 128 -7.20 -4.69 7.97
N TYR A 129 -6.93 -5.98 8.14
CA TYR A 129 -7.23 -6.69 9.38
C TYR A 129 -6.54 -6.01 10.58
N ALA A 130 -5.24 -5.74 10.48
CA ALA A 130 -4.47 -5.10 11.53
C ALA A 130 -5.00 -3.69 11.85
N LEU A 131 -5.36 -2.91 10.84
CA LEU A 131 -5.96 -1.59 11.03
C LEU A 131 -7.30 -1.69 11.75
N ALA A 132 -8.21 -2.55 11.28
CA ALA A 132 -9.52 -2.74 11.89
C ALA A 132 -9.38 -3.20 13.36
N ARG A 133 -8.47 -4.13 13.66
CA ARG A 133 -8.16 -4.55 15.05
C ARG A 133 -7.63 -3.40 15.89
N GLN A 134 -6.70 -2.62 15.35
CA GLN A 134 -6.11 -1.47 16.05
C GLN A 134 -7.15 -0.40 16.37
N VAL A 135 -8.07 -0.12 15.48
CA VAL A 135 -9.13 0.86 15.74
C VAL A 135 -10.24 0.34 16.66
N GLY A 136 -10.15 -0.92 17.07
CA GLY A 136 -11.00 -1.52 18.13
C GLY A 136 -12.10 -2.45 17.63
N ALA A 137 -12.01 -2.96 16.39
CA ALA A 137 -12.93 -3.97 15.87
C ALA A 137 -12.70 -5.35 16.52
N GLY A 138 -13.78 -6.12 16.66
CA GLY A 138 -13.71 -7.55 16.97
C GLY A 138 -13.06 -8.34 15.82
N ARG A 139 -12.66 -9.60 16.08
CA ARG A 139 -11.97 -10.46 15.08
C ARG A 139 -12.80 -10.65 13.80
N ALA A 140 -14.10 -10.90 13.94
CA ALA A 140 -15.01 -11.09 12.80
C ALA A 140 -15.11 -9.83 11.93
N GLY A 141 -15.33 -8.66 12.55
CA GLY A 141 -15.37 -7.39 11.84
C GLY A 141 -14.04 -7.05 11.15
N ALA A 142 -12.92 -7.33 11.82
CA ALA A 142 -11.59 -7.15 11.21
C ALA A 142 -11.35 -8.10 10.04
N ALA A 143 -11.81 -9.36 10.12
CA ALA A 143 -11.72 -10.31 9.01
C ALA A 143 -12.52 -9.84 7.79
N VAL A 144 -13.75 -9.35 8.00
CA VAL A 144 -14.57 -8.77 6.93
C VAL A 144 -13.86 -7.57 6.29
N ALA A 145 -13.34 -6.62 7.09
CA ALA A 145 -12.59 -5.48 6.56
C ALA A 145 -11.35 -5.91 5.77
N GLY A 146 -10.61 -6.90 6.27
CA GLY A 146 -9.42 -7.45 5.60
C GLY A 146 -9.75 -8.10 4.25
N VAL A 147 -10.76 -8.98 4.23
CA VAL A 147 -11.20 -9.68 3.03
C VAL A 147 -11.76 -8.70 2.00
N SER A 148 -12.63 -7.76 2.42
CA SER A 148 -13.17 -6.74 1.52
C SER A 148 -12.07 -5.91 0.88
N PHE A 149 -11.06 -5.48 1.64
CA PHE A 149 -9.97 -4.66 1.11
C PHE A 149 -9.05 -5.43 0.17
N ALA A 150 -8.85 -6.72 0.42
CA ALA A 150 -7.99 -7.55 -0.43
C ALA A 150 -8.68 -8.02 -1.71
N TYR A 151 -9.99 -8.32 -1.66
CA TYR A 151 -10.71 -9.05 -2.71
C TYR A 151 -11.99 -8.34 -3.16
N ALA A 152 -12.07 -7.00 -3.01
CA ALA A 152 -13.17 -6.22 -3.57
C ALA A 152 -13.31 -6.49 -5.08
N PRO A 153 -14.53 -6.63 -5.62
CA PRO A 153 -14.75 -6.90 -7.05
C PRO A 153 -13.98 -5.98 -8.01
N TRP A 154 -13.90 -4.66 -7.72
CA TRP A 154 -13.16 -3.72 -8.58
C TRP A 154 -11.68 -4.07 -8.77
N LYS A 155 -11.05 -4.75 -7.80
CA LYS A 155 -9.63 -5.13 -7.88
C LYS A 155 -9.35 -6.18 -8.96
N LEU A 156 -10.37 -6.91 -9.39
CA LEU A 156 -10.22 -7.94 -10.41
C LEU A 156 -9.88 -7.32 -11.77
N ALA A 157 -10.45 -6.14 -12.09
CA ALA A 157 -10.06 -5.36 -13.27
C ALA A 157 -8.60 -4.87 -13.23
N GLN A 158 -8.01 -4.84 -12.04
CA GLN A 158 -6.63 -4.38 -11.81
C GLN A 158 -5.63 -5.55 -11.68
N ALA A 159 -6.01 -6.77 -12.06
CA ALA A 159 -5.16 -7.95 -11.91
C ALA A 159 -3.80 -7.82 -12.62
N GLY A 160 -3.72 -7.08 -13.71
CA GLY A 160 -2.48 -6.75 -14.41
C GLY A 160 -1.66 -5.61 -13.78
N HIS A 161 -2.19 -4.89 -12.79
CA HIS A 161 -1.56 -3.69 -12.24
C HIS A 161 -1.02 -3.93 -10.83
N LEU A 162 0.14 -4.61 -10.70
CA LEU A 162 0.75 -4.94 -9.41
C LEU A 162 0.92 -3.73 -8.49
N HIS A 163 1.26 -2.55 -9.03
CA HIS A 163 1.37 -1.30 -8.27
C HIS A 163 0.02 -0.87 -7.66
N VAL A 164 -1.11 -1.10 -8.36
CA VAL A 164 -2.47 -0.81 -7.83
C VAL A 164 -2.90 -1.85 -6.81
N LEU A 165 -2.49 -3.11 -6.98
CA LEU A 165 -2.78 -4.18 -6.02
C LEU A 165 -1.97 -4.05 -4.73
N SER A 166 -0.81 -3.36 -4.77
CA SER A 166 0.15 -3.22 -3.66
C SER A 166 -0.27 -2.15 -2.64
N ILE A 167 -1.51 -2.23 -2.14
CA ILE A 167 -2.12 -1.26 -1.20
C ILE A 167 -2.07 -1.69 0.27
N GLY A 168 -1.56 -2.89 0.55
CA GLY A 168 -1.57 -3.44 1.91
C GLY A 168 -0.71 -2.65 2.90
N GLY A 169 0.37 -2.03 2.43
CA GLY A 169 1.23 -1.17 3.22
C GLY A 169 0.52 0.10 3.72
N ILE A 170 -0.45 0.64 2.98
CA ILE A 170 -1.28 1.77 3.40
C ILE A 170 -2.00 1.44 4.72
N ALA A 171 -2.79 0.37 4.72
CA ALA A 171 -3.55 -0.04 5.88
C ALA A 171 -2.63 -0.43 7.05
N LEU A 172 -1.51 -1.11 6.77
CA LEU A 172 -0.54 -1.51 7.78
C LEU A 172 0.17 -0.30 8.41
N ALA A 173 0.60 0.68 7.62
CA ALA A 173 1.20 1.92 8.12
C ALA A 173 0.23 2.68 9.03
N LEU A 174 -1.03 2.84 8.60
CA LEU A 174 -2.08 3.48 9.41
C LEU A 174 -2.34 2.71 10.71
N ALA A 175 -2.32 1.37 10.69
CA ALA A 175 -2.45 0.55 11.89
C ALA A 175 -1.29 0.77 12.87
N MET A 176 -0.06 0.79 12.37
CA MET A 176 1.15 1.00 13.17
C MET A 176 1.21 2.42 13.76
N LEU A 177 0.91 3.44 12.96
CA LEU A 177 0.83 4.83 13.42
C LEU A 177 -0.24 4.98 14.50
N ALA A 178 -1.47 4.49 14.27
CA ALA A 178 -2.53 4.53 15.26
C ALA A 178 -2.14 3.81 16.57
N ARG A 179 -1.46 2.65 16.47
CA ARG A 179 -0.92 1.92 17.62
C ARG A 179 0.14 2.72 18.36
N GLY A 180 1.06 3.31 17.62
CA GLY A 180 2.14 4.11 18.18
C GLY A 180 1.64 5.32 18.97
N HIS A 181 0.58 5.97 18.46
CA HIS A 181 -0.08 7.10 19.11
C HIS A 181 -1.09 6.68 20.21
N GLY A 182 -1.27 5.39 20.46
CA GLY A 182 -2.26 4.91 21.42
C GLY A 182 -3.71 5.29 21.05
N TRP A 183 -4.02 5.40 19.75
CA TRP A 183 -5.32 5.89 19.26
C TRP A 183 -6.20 4.75 18.68
N SER A 184 -7.50 4.88 18.89
CA SER A 184 -8.51 4.01 18.29
C SER A 184 -9.85 4.70 18.11
N LEU A 185 -10.68 4.23 17.17
CA LEU A 185 -12.05 4.73 16.97
C LEU A 185 -12.95 4.41 18.18
N ARG A 186 -12.75 3.24 18.79
CA ARG A 186 -13.56 2.77 19.92
C ARG A 186 -13.29 3.55 21.20
N HIS A 187 -12.02 3.74 21.54
CA HIS A 187 -11.61 4.27 22.83
C HIS A 187 -11.01 5.69 22.78
N GLY A 188 -10.72 6.21 21.58
CA GLY A 188 -10.02 7.47 21.41
C GLY A 188 -8.53 7.36 21.70
N HIS A 189 -7.91 8.45 22.14
CA HIS A 189 -6.50 8.50 22.52
C HIS A 189 -6.30 7.99 23.96
N ARG A 190 -5.31 7.11 24.13
CA ARG A 190 -4.89 6.52 25.41
C ARG A 190 -3.40 6.80 25.64
N PRO A 191 -3.05 7.75 26.50
CA PRO A 191 -1.66 8.13 26.76
C PRO A 191 -0.79 6.97 27.30
N ASP A 192 -1.38 6.09 28.11
CA ASP A 192 -0.75 4.89 28.68
C ASP A 192 -0.33 3.86 27.61
N ARG A 193 -0.92 3.94 26.41
CA ARG A 193 -0.68 3.03 25.29
C ARG A 193 0.22 3.61 24.19
N VAL A 194 0.79 4.77 24.40
CA VAL A 194 1.75 5.37 23.45
C VAL A 194 3.02 4.50 23.37
N ARG A 195 3.46 4.23 22.14
CA ARG A 195 4.63 3.35 21.85
C ARG A 195 5.40 3.92 20.66
N PRO A 196 6.43 4.77 20.87
CA PRO A 196 7.16 5.44 19.78
C PRO A 196 7.78 4.50 18.75
N GLY A 197 8.19 3.29 19.14
CA GLY A 197 8.72 2.29 18.19
C GLY A 197 7.73 1.88 17.11
N TRP A 198 6.42 1.85 17.41
CA TRP A 198 5.38 1.61 16.41
C TRP A 198 5.18 2.79 15.47
N VAL A 199 5.45 4.02 15.94
CA VAL A 199 5.43 5.21 15.08
C VAL A 199 6.55 5.12 14.05
N VAL A 200 7.78 4.82 14.48
CA VAL A 200 8.92 4.63 13.57
C VAL A 200 8.62 3.53 12.55
N ALA A 201 8.11 2.37 12.99
CA ALA A 201 7.73 1.29 12.08
C ALA A 201 6.63 1.72 11.11
N GLY A 202 5.63 2.47 11.56
CA GLY A 202 4.55 2.99 10.73
C GLY A 202 5.05 3.93 9.63
N TRP A 203 5.93 4.86 9.96
CA TRP A 203 6.56 5.75 8.99
C TRP A 203 7.48 5.01 8.01
N ALA A 204 8.22 4.00 8.47
CA ALA A 204 9.05 3.16 7.60
C ALA A 204 8.19 2.38 6.58
N VAL A 205 7.07 1.78 7.01
CA VAL A 205 6.13 1.11 6.12
C VAL A 205 5.45 2.11 5.16
N ALA A 206 5.14 3.33 5.63
CA ALA A 206 4.60 4.38 4.77
C ALA A 206 5.60 4.80 3.68
N ALA A 207 6.87 5.00 4.05
CA ALA A 207 7.93 5.31 3.10
C ALA A 207 8.13 4.18 2.07
N TRP A 208 8.14 2.92 2.52
CA TRP A 208 8.19 1.77 1.62
C TRP A 208 6.97 1.72 0.68
N GLN A 209 5.76 1.99 1.17
CA GLN A 209 4.54 1.98 0.35
C GLN A 209 4.60 2.97 -0.83
N VAL A 210 5.16 4.17 -0.64
CA VAL A 210 5.31 5.15 -1.72
C VAL A 210 6.22 4.64 -2.84
N THR A 211 7.21 3.80 -2.52
CA THR A 211 8.13 3.23 -3.52
C THR A 211 7.54 2.08 -4.34
N LEU A 212 6.32 1.61 -4.03
CA LEU A 212 5.63 0.53 -4.76
C LEU A 212 4.81 1.01 -5.97
N GLY A 213 4.59 2.31 -6.08
CA GLY A 213 3.84 2.93 -7.18
C GLY A 213 3.47 4.35 -6.79
N PHE A 214 4.01 5.32 -7.51
CA PHE A 214 3.84 6.73 -7.14
C PHE A 214 2.40 7.19 -7.37
N GLY A 215 1.71 6.65 -8.37
CA GLY A 215 0.29 6.94 -8.63
C GLY A 215 -0.65 6.57 -7.48
N ILE A 216 -0.32 5.56 -6.67
CA ILE A 216 -1.02 5.20 -5.42
C ILE A 216 -0.36 5.85 -4.22
N GLY A 217 0.96 6.02 -4.24
CA GLY A 217 1.74 6.61 -3.15
C GLY A 217 1.47 8.10 -2.95
N LEU A 218 1.23 8.86 -4.03
CA LEU A 218 0.95 10.29 -3.96
C LEU A 218 -0.35 10.60 -3.19
N PRO A 219 -1.52 10.02 -3.54
CA PRO A 219 -2.73 10.18 -2.71
C PRO A 219 -2.52 9.78 -1.26
N PHE A 220 -1.74 8.72 -0.99
CA PHE A 220 -1.42 8.30 0.36
C PHE A 220 -0.58 9.34 1.12
N ALA A 221 0.39 9.97 0.47
CA ALA A 221 1.17 11.05 1.06
C ALA A 221 0.28 12.25 1.45
N TYR A 222 -0.68 12.63 0.59
CA TYR A 222 -1.66 13.67 0.90
C TYR A 222 -2.55 13.29 2.10
N VAL A 223 -3.03 12.05 2.16
CA VAL A 223 -3.83 11.56 3.32
C VAL A 223 -3.01 11.61 4.60
N LEU A 224 -1.74 11.19 4.60
CA LEU A 224 -0.87 11.30 5.78
C LEU A 224 -0.63 12.75 6.17
N GLY A 225 -0.40 13.64 5.20
CA GLY A 225 -0.29 15.08 5.44
C GLY A 225 -1.53 15.66 6.11
N LEU A 226 -2.72 15.31 5.62
CA LEU A 226 -4.00 15.72 6.22
C LEU A 226 -4.20 15.16 7.63
N LEU A 227 -3.79 13.93 7.89
CA LEU A 227 -3.82 13.34 9.24
C LEU A 227 -2.87 14.06 10.20
N CYS A 228 -1.66 14.40 9.76
CA CYS A 228 -0.71 15.20 10.54
C CYS A 228 -1.26 16.60 10.83
N LEU A 229 -1.83 17.26 9.82
CA LEU A 229 -2.47 18.58 9.98
C LEU A 229 -3.64 18.51 10.96
N GLY A 230 -4.52 17.50 10.82
CA GLY A 230 -5.63 17.26 11.74
C GLY A 230 -5.17 17.02 13.18
N GLY A 231 -4.06 16.30 13.37
CA GLY A 231 -3.40 16.11 14.66
C GLY A 231 -2.89 17.43 15.24
N ALA A 232 -2.18 18.23 14.44
CA ALA A 232 -1.66 19.53 14.84
C ALA A 232 -2.77 20.52 15.19
N VAL A 233 -3.83 20.58 14.38
CA VAL A 233 -5.01 21.42 14.65
C VAL A 233 -5.70 20.98 15.94
N THR A 234 -5.87 19.68 16.14
CA THR A 234 -6.48 19.15 17.37
C THR A 234 -5.65 19.54 18.60
N TYR A 235 -4.32 19.39 18.50
CA TYR A 235 -3.40 19.84 19.56
C TYR A 235 -3.54 21.33 19.84
N GLY A 236 -3.54 22.18 18.81
CA GLY A 236 -3.70 23.62 18.92
C GLY A 236 -5.02 24.03 19.55
N VAL A 237 -6.13 23.42 19.14
CA VAL A 237 -7.47 23.66 19.70
C VAL A 237 -7.54 23.26 21.18
N VAL A 238 -6.99 22.11 21.56
CA VAL A 238 -6.96 21.68 22.96
C VAL A 238 -6.12 22.62 23.80
N TRP A 239 -4.95 23.03 23.31
CA TRP A 239 -4.12 24.02 23.97
C TRP A 239 -4.84 25.36 24.15
N TRP A 240 -5.43 25.89 23.08
CA TRP A 240 -6.15 27.17 23.13
C TRP A 240 -7.33 27.14 24.11
N ARG A 241 -8.14 26.04 24.08
CA ARG A 241 -9.32 25.89 24.97
C ARG A 241 -8.95 25.68 26.42
N ARG A 242 -7.94 24.85 26.69
CA ARG A 242 -7.56 24.46 28.05
C ARG A 242 -6.53 25.40 28.67
N ARG A 243 -5.92 26.30 27.89
CA ARG A 243 -4.80 27.18 28.29
C ARG A 243 -3.58 26.43 28.86
N VAL A 244 -3.55 25.12 28.72
CA VAL A 244 -2.45 24.23 29.16
C VAL A 244 -1.94 23.48 27.95
N ARG A 245 -0.62 23.46 27.74
CA ARG A 245 -0.01 22.68 26.65
C ARG A 245 -0.22 21.19 26.92
N PRO A 246 -0.88 20.44 25.99
CA PRO A 246 -0.98 19.00 26.15
C PRO A 246 0.43 18.39 26.20
N ALA A 247 0.67 17.52 27.19
CA ALA A 247 1.96 16.84 27.30
C ALA A 247 2.09 15.81 26.18
N VAL A 248 3.09 15.98 25.32
CA VAL A 248 3.45 15.01 24.28
C VAL A 248 4.79 14.37 24.71
N PRO A 249 4.87 13.03 24.84
CA PRO A 249 6.13 12.38 25.18
C PRO A 249 7.23 12.74 24.17
N ARG A 250 8.40 13.15 24.63
CA ARG A 250 9.53 13.52 23.75
C ARG A 250 9.87 12.45 22.74
N GLY A 251 9.84 11.16 23.15
CA GLY A 251 10.10 10.04 22.25
C GLY A 251 9.06 9.91 21.12
N LEU A 252 7.79 10.25 21.38
CA LEU A 252 6.76 10.29 20.35
C LEU A 252 7.02 11.40 19.33
N LEU A 253 7.28 12.63 19.84
CA LEU A 253 7.58 13.78 18.97
C LEU A 253 8.82 13.53 18.09
N LEU A 254 9.89 12.96 18.66
CA LEU A 254 11.10 12.62 17.90
C LEU A 254 10.83 11.53 16.87
N ALA A 255 10.02 10.52 17.19
CA ALA A 255 9.65 9.46 16.27
C ALA A 255 8.81 9.99 15.09
N ASP A 256 7.86 10.90 15.34
CA ASP A 256 7.07 11.55 14.29
C ASP A 256 7.90 12.49 13.43
N LEU A 257 8.75 13.30 14.06
CA LEU A 257 9.61 14.24 13.33
C LEU A 257 10.61 13.49 12.43
N ALA A 258 11.35 12.53 12.99
CA ALA A 258 12.31 11.73 12.23
C ALA A 258 11.64 10.88 11.15
N GLY A 259 10.51 10.23 11.50
CA GLY A 259 9.76 9.40 10.56
C GLY A 259 9.10 10.23 9.46
N GLY A 260 8.50 11.38 9.80
CA GLY A 260 7.89 12.29 8.85
C GLY A 260 8.91 12.92 7.89
N ILE A 261 10.07 13.34 8.39
CA ILE A 261 11.18 13.83 7.55
C ILE A 261 11.68 12.71 6.64
N GLY A 262 11.88 11.50 7.17
CA GLY A 262 12.30 10.34 6.37
C GLY A 262 11.29 9.99 5.28
N PHE A 263 9.99 9.99 5.61
CA PHE A 263 8.91 9.78 4.65
C PHE A 263 8.89 10.86 3.55
N ALA A 264 8.97 12.13 3.95
CA ALA A 264 9.02 13.25 3.00
C ALA A 264 10.26 13.16 2.09
N GLY A 265 11.42 12.82 2.65
CA GLY A 265 12.66 12.61 1.89
C GLY A 265 12.53 11.50 0.84
N VAL A 266 11.96 10.34 1.22
CA VAL A 266 11.69 9.24 0.27
C VAL A 266 10.68 9.68 -0.79
N THR A 267 9.59 10.36 -0.39
CA THR A 267 8.58 10.83 -1.35
C THR A 267 9.16 11.81 -2.36
N LEU A 268 9.98 12.76 -1.91
CA LEU A 268 10.68 13.70 -2.80
C LEU A 268 11.70 13.01 -3.71
N ALA A 269 12.46 12.06 -3.18
CA ALA A 269 13.41 11.27 -3.95
C ALA A 269 12.71 10.44 -5.05
N MET A 270 11.53 9.91 -4.77
CA MET A 270 10.69 9.21 -5.75
C MET A 270 10.07 10.17 -6.77
N ALA A 271 9.69 11.39 -6.36
CA ALA A 271 9.06 12.37 -7.24
C ALA A 271 10.06 13.03 -8.22
N ALA A 272 11.29 13.26 -7.79
CA ALA A 272 12.29 14.02 -8.55
C ALA A 272 12.52 13.49 -9.99
N PRO A 273 12.67 12.17 -10.23
CA PRO A 273 12.84 11.64 -11.59
C PRO A 273 11.61 11.87 -12.48
N TYR A 274 10.40 11.83 -11.93
CA TYR A 274 9.19 12.12 -12.70
C TYR A 274 9.11 13.58 -13.13
N PHE A 275 9.51 14.52 -12.28
CA PHE A 275 9.60 15.93 -12.68
C PHE A 275 10.64 16.14 -13.78
N GLU A 276 11.79 15.45 -13.71
CA GLU A 276 12.81 15.50 -14.75
C GLU A 276 12.30 14.91 -16.07
N VAL A 277 11.56 13.81 -16.02
CA VAL A 277 10.92 13.20 -17.21
C VAL A 277 9.93 14.16 -17.85
N VAL A 278 9.07 14.81 -17.07
CA VAL A 278 8.08 15.78 -17.58
C VAL A 278 8.76 17.04 -18.12
N ALA A 279 9.87 17.49 -17.52
CA ALA A 279 10.64 18.62 -18.04
C ALA A 279 11.24 18.34 -19.42
N ARG A 280 11.72 17.10 -19.64
CA ARG A 280 12.28 16.64 -20.93
C ARG A 280 11.21 16.28 -21.96
N ASN A 281 10.07 15.77 -21.49
CA ASN A 281 8.97 15.29 -22.30
C ASN A 281 7.66 15.96 -21.84
N PRO A 282 7.37 17.22 -22.25
CA PRO A 282 6.17 17.93 -21.83
C PRO A 282 4.86 17.20 -22.17
N SER A 283 4.86 16.38 -23.22
CA SER A 283 3.73 15.49 -23.60
C SER A 283 3.43 14.40 -22.56
N GLY A 284 4.33 14.17 -21.59
CA GLY A 284 4.14 13.25 -20.48
C GLY A 284 3.14 13.75 -19.41
N ARG A 285 2.83 15.07 -19.37
CA ARG A 285 1.78 15.63 -18.52
C ARG A 285 0.41 15.15 -18.97
N ARG A 286 -0.45 14.88 -18.00
CA ARG A 286 -1.82 14.42 -18.29
C ARG A 286 -2.72 15.61 -18.57
N THR A 287 -3.48 15.52 -19.65
CA THR A 287 -4.49 16.51 -20.01
C THR A 287 -5.83 16.15 -19.36
N VAL A 288 -6.72 17.14 -19.18
CA VAL A 288 -8.08 16.91 -18.69
C VAL A 288 -8.81 15.91 -19.58
N ALA A 289 -8.64 15.95 -20.91
CA ALA A 289 -9.24 14.99 -21.84
C ALA A 289 -8.77 13.53 -21.59
N GLN A 290 -7.49 13.34 -21.21
CA GLN A 290 -7.00 12.02 -20.83
C GLN A 290 -7.59 11.55 -19.49
N ILE A 291 -7.84 12.46 -18.55
CA ILE A 291 -8.50 12.16 -17.28
C ILE A 291 -9.96 11.81 -17.52
N GLU A 292 -10.65 12.54 -18.38
CA GLU A 292 -12.04 12.30 -18.79
C GLU A 292 -12.22 10.89 -19.37
N MET A 293 -11.30 10.46 -20.26
CA MET A 293 -11.28 9.10 -20.83
C MET A 293 -11.33 7.99 -19.77
N PHE A 294 -10.75 8.23 -18.58
CA PHE A 294 -10.70 7.27 -17.48
C PHE A 294 -11.61 7.62 -16.31
N SER A 295 -12.40 8.69 -16.42
CA SER A 295 -13.35 9.10 -15.38
C SER A 295 -14.62 8.25 -15.44
N PRO A 296 -14.93 7.50 -14.36
CA PRO A 296 -16.06 6.59 -14.36
C PRO A 296 -17.38 7.37 -14.25
N PRO A 297 -18.42 7.01 -15.02
CA PRO A 297 -19.78 7.44 -14.73
C PRO A 297 -20.28 6.80 -13.43
N TRP A 298 -21.32 7.38 -12.80
CA TRP A 298 -21.84 6.89 -11.50
C TRP A 298 -22.20 5.41 -11.50
N ARG A 299 -22.72 4.89 -12.63
CA ARG A 299 -23.00 3.46 -12.80
C ARG A 299 -21.74 2.57 -12.68
N GLY A 300 -20.55 3.10 -12.94
CA GLY A 300 -19.29 2.38 -12.80
C GLY A 300 -19.04 1.91 -11.36
N PHE A 301 -19.47 2.69 -10.35
CA PHE A 301 -19.30 2.35 -8.94
C PHE A 301 -20.18 1.17 -8.46
N VAL A 302 -21.17 0.79 -9.26
CA VAL A 302 -22.03 -0.38 -9.01
C VAL A 302 -21.87 -1.46 -10.08
N THR A 303 -20.88 -1.34 -10.96
CA THR A 303 -20.58 -2.30 -12.02
C THR A 303 -19.30 -3.08 -11.69
N ALA A 304 -19.37 -4.40 -11.77
CA ALA A 304 -18.24 -5.30 -11.58
C ALA A 304 -17.54 -5.64 -12.91
N PRO A 305 -16.24 -5.97 -12.86
CA PRO A 305 -15.48 -6.41 -14.03
C PRO A 305 -15.86 -7.84 -14.46
N PRO A 306 -15.50 -8.25 -15.69
CA PRO A 306 -15.86 -9.55 -16.26
C PRO A 306 -15.27 -10.74 -15.48
N GLU A 307 -14.13 -10.54 -14.83
CA GLU A 307 -13.43 -11.55 -14.03
C GLU A 307 -14.18 -11.95 -12.77
N SER A 308 -15.17 -11.14 -12.30
CA SER A 308 -15.97 -11.49 -11.14
C SER A 308 -16.83 -12.73 -11.41
N TRP A 309 -16.62 -13.79 -10.62
CA TRP A 309 -17.41 -15.02 -10.74
C TRP A 309 -18.91 -14.78 -10.48
N LEU A 310 -19.25 -13.97 -9.50
CA LEU A 310 -20.63 -13.71 -9.10
C LEU A 310 -21.31 -12.67 -9.99
N TRP A 311 -20.63 -11.58 -10.32
CA TRP A 311 -21.20 -10.39 -10.96
C TRP A 311 -20.83 -10.25 -12.44
N GLY A 312 -19.80 -10.97 -12.91
CA GLY A 312 -19.24 -10.80 -14.24
C GLY A 312 -20.27 -10.83 -15.37
N GLU A 313 -21.00 -11.91 -15.48
CA GLU A 313 -22.04 -12.08 -16.52
C GLU A 313 -23.25 -11.15 -16.27
N ARG A 314 -23.65 -10.96 -15.00
CA ARG A 314 -24.80 -10.13 -14.63
C ARG A 314 -24.64 -8.65 -14.97
N HIS A 315 -23.40 -8.14 -15.00
CA HIS A 315 -23.09 -6.75 -15.28
C HIS A 315 -22.57 -6.51 -16.70
N GLU A 316 -22.67 -7.48 -17.62
CA GLU A 316 -22.19 -7.37 -18.98
C GLU A 316 -22.81 -6.17 -19.74
N ALA A 317 -24.13 -6.07 -19.71
CA ALA A 317 -24.85 -4.96 -20.36
C ALA A 317 -24.45 -3.58 -19.75
N ALA A 318 -24.24 -3.52 -18.44
CA ALA A 318 -23.78 -2.27 -17.79
C ALA A 318 -22.34 -1.92 -18.20
N ARG A 319 -21.45 -2.91 -18.28
CA ARG A 319 -20.06 -2.72 -18.74
C ARG A 319 -19.97 -2.24 -20.19
N ALA A 320 -20.81 -2.77 -21.07
CA ALA A 320 -20.83 -2.38 -22.48
C ALA A 320 -21.11 -0.89 -22.70
N THR A 321 -21.64 -0.20 -21.69
CA THR A 321 -21.90 1.26 -21.72
C THR A 321 -20.76 2.11 -21.15
N LEU A 322 -19.69 1.49 -20.63
CA LEU A 322 -18.53 2.19 -20.07
C LEU A 322 -17.50 2.45 -21.18
N GLY A 323 -16.95 3.66 -21.20
CA GLY A 323 -15.94 4.05 -22.21
C GLY A 323 -14.63 3.26 -22.06
N PHE A 324 -14.22 2.98 -20.84
CA PHE A 324 -13.01 2.19 -20.52
C PHE A 324 -13.27 1.23 -19.36
N PRO A 325 -13.87 0.04 -19.61
CA PRO A 325 -14.32 -0.87 -18.55
C PRO A 325 -13.21 -1.28 -17.55
N GLY A 326 -11.96 -1.44 -18.01
CA GLY A 326 -10.83 -1.83 -17.17
C GLY A 326 -10.54 -0.85 -16.01
N GLU A 327 -10.82 0.45 -16.19
CA GLU A 327 -10.62 1.46 -15.14
C GLU A 327 -11.93 2.01 -14.56
N MET A 328 -13.08 1.64 -15.13
CA MET A 328 -14.38 2.19 -14.76
C MET A 328 -15.29 1.18 -14.01
N THR A 329 -14.89 -0.09 -13.85
CA THR A 329 -15.64 -1.09 -13.08
C THR A 329 -15.20 -1.06 -11.62
N LEU A 330 -15.92 -0.28 -10.80
CA LEU A 330 -15.46 0.14 -9.47
C LEU A 330 -16.33 -0.39 -8.32
N LEU A 331 -17.09 -1.49 -8.51
CA LEU A 331 -17.93 -2.07 -7.46
C LEU A 331 -17.09 -2.49 -6.23
N PRO A 332 -17.29 -1.88 -5.04
CA PRO A 332 -16.58 -2.29 -3.83
C PRO A 332 -17.06 -3.63 -3.25
N GLY A 333 -18.24 -4.07 -3.66
CA GLY A 333 -18.97 -5.22 -3.19
C GLY A 333 -20.33 -4.84 -2.60
N VAL A 334 -21.40 -5.53 -3.01
CA VAL A 334 -22.77 -5.29 -2.55
C VAL A 334 -22.91 -5.62 -1.07
N VAL A 335 -22.30 -6.73 -0.64
CA VAL A 335 -22.28 -7.14 0.77
C VAL A 335 -21.52 -6.12 1.63
N LEU A 336 -20.37 -5.64 1.15
CA LEU A 336 -19.61 -4.60 1.85
C LEU A 336 -20.41 -3.32 2.00
N LEU A 337 -21.07 -2.85 0.93
CA LEU A 337 -21.94 -1.66 0.97
C LEU A 337 -23.08 -1.85 2.00
N SER A 338 -23.76 -3.00 1.99
CA SER A 338 -24.84 -3.31 2.93
C SER A 338 -24.36 -3.31 4.39
N LEU A 339 -23.19 -3.93 4.65
CA LEU A 339 -22.60 -3.96 5.98
C LEU A 339 -22.11 -2.58 6.43
N ALA A 340 -21.57 -1.77 5.53
CA ALA A 340 -21.16 -0.41 5.83
C ALA A 340 -22.36 0.49 6.16
N MET A 341 -23.47 0.36 5.41
CA MET A 341 -24.74 1.02 5.72
C MET A 341 -25.25 0.61 7.09
N ALA A 342 -25.26 -0.70 7.40
CA ALA A 342 -25.58 -1.16 8.75
C ALA A 342 -24.63 -0.55 9.80
N GLY A 343 -23.34 -0.36 9.46
CA GLY A 343 -22.33 0.26 10.31
C GLY A 343 -22.53 1.74 10.59
N ILE A 344 -23.26 2.46 9.72
CA ILE A 344 -23.66 3.86 9.98
C ILE A 344 -24.71 3.91 11.10
N PHE A 345 -25.66 2.98 11.12
CA PHE A 345 -26.76 2.96 12.10
C PHE A 345 -26.42 2.13 13.34
N PHE A 346 -25.84 0.95 13.17
CA PHE A 346 -25.58 -0.04 14.21
C PHE A 346 -24.09 -0.33 14.30
N SER A 347 -23.36 0.36 15.18
CA SER A 347 -21.91 0.22 15.25
C SER A 347 -21.38 0.37 16.68
N ALA A 348 -20.25 -0.27 16.94
CA ALA A 348 -19.47 -0.04 18.15
C ALA A 348 -18.76 1.33 18.16
N TRP A 349 -18.67 1.99 17.00
CA TRP A 349 -18.07 3.32 16.89
C TRP A 349 -19.00 4.42 17.40
N ARG A 350 -18.42 5.50 17.94
CA ARG A 350 -19.17 6.72 18.30
C ARG A 350 -19.74 7.36 17.03
N LEU A 351 -20.90 8.02 17.12
CA LEU A 351 -21.58 8.63 15.96
C LEU A 351 -20.66 9.54 15.14
N ARG A 352 -19.89 10.42 15.81
CA ARG A 352 -18.92 11.30 15.12
C ARG A 352 -17.92 10.55 14.24
N HIS A 353 -17.43 9.39 14.68
CA HIS A 353 -16.48 8.58 13.90
C HIS A 353 -17.16 7.87 12.73
N ARG A 354 -18.42 7.43 12.91
CA ARG A 354 -19.21 6.87 11.80
C ARG A 354 -19.44 7.91 10.72
N LEU A 355 -19.87 9.13 11.10
CA LEU A 355 -20.10 10.23 10.17
C LEU A 355 -18.78 10.68 9.48
N MET A 356 -17.67 10.71 10.22
CA MET A 356 -16.35 10.99 9.66
C MET A 356 -15.94 9.94 8.61
N LEU A 357 -16.09 8.64 8.90
CA LEU A 357 -15.77 7.57 7.95
C LEU A 357 -16.68 7.62 6.72
N ALA A 358 -18.00 7.84 6.91
CA ALA A 358 -18.96 7.97 5.83
C ALA A 358 -18.68 9.20 4.96
N GLY A 359 -18.42 10.35 5.57
CA GLY A 359 -18.04 11.58 4.87
C GLY A 359 -16.74 11.42 4.07
N ALA A 360 -15.71 10.79 4.67
CA ALA A 360 -14.46 10.50 3.97
C ALA A 360 -14.67 9.50 2.79
N ALA A 361 -15.57 8.51 2.94
CA ALA A 361 -15.92 7.60 1.86
C ALA A 361 -16.62 8.34 0.71
N LEU A 362 -17.54 9.26 1.02
CA LEU A 362 -18.20 10.10 0.00
C LEU A 362 -17.21 11.02 -0.73
N VAL A 363 -16.28 11.64 -0.01
CA VAL A 363 -15.20 12.44 -0.62
C VAL A 363 -14.34 11.57 -1.53
N SER A 364 -13.99 10.35 -1.09
CA SER A 364 -13.22 9.41 -1.91
C SER A 364 -13.97 9.01 -3.20
N VAL A 365 -15.29 8.77 -3.12
CA VAL A 365 -16.13 8.48 -4.30
C VAL A 365 -16.20 9.69 -5.22
N ALA A 366 -16.39 10.89 -4.68
CA ALA A 366 -16.43 12.13 -5.47
C ALA A 366 -15.12 12.35 -6.25
N LEU A 367 -13.97 12.17 -5.57
CA LEU A 367 -12.66 12.27 -6.22
C LEU A 367 -12.43 11.13 -7.22
N ALA A 368 -12.87 9.91 -6.91
CA ALA A 368 -12.75 8.77 -7.82
C ALA A 368 -13.64 8.91 -9.08
N ALA A 369 -14.70 9.72 -9.03
CA ALA A 369 -15.53 10.02 -10.19
C ALA A 369 -14.83 10.93 -11.22
N GLY A 370 -13.70 11.55 -10.88
CA GLY A 370 -12.94 12.39 -11.80
C GLY A 370 -13.75 13.56 -12.33
N THR A 371 -13.81 13.70 -13.66
CA THR A 371 -14.58 14.76 -14.35
C THR A 371 -16.09 14.56 -14.27
N THR A 372 -16.59 13.39 -13.88
CA THR A 372 -18.03 13.12 -13.71
C THR A 372 -18.62 13.83 -12.49
N PHE A 373 -17.80 14.19 -11.49
CA PHE A 373 -18.23 14.91 -10.29
C PHE A 373 -18.00 16.41 -10.45
N GLY A 374 -18.99 17.23 -10.03
CA GLY A 374 -18.94 18.69 -10.16
C GLY A 374 -19.18 19.19 -11.58
N GLY A 375 -18.73 20.40 -11.91
CA GLY A 375 -18.71 20.94 -13.28
C GLY A 375 -17.40 20.53 -13.94
N ASP A 376 -17.40 19.45 -14.73
CA ASP A 376 -16.21 18.91 -15.41
C ASP A 376 -15.04 18.54 -14.46
N GLY A 377 -15.37 18.15 -13.21
CA GLY A 377 -14.40 17.77 -12.19
C GLY A 377 -13.97 18.88 -11.24
N ASP A 378 -14.60 20.07 -11.34
CA ASP A 378 -14.35 21.20 -10.45
C ASP A 378 -15.66 21.64 -9.72
N PRO A 379 -15.69 21.78 -8.38
CA PRO A 379 -14.61 21.40 -7.46
C PRO A 379 -14.49 19.88 -7.31
N GLY A 380 -13.27 19.36 -7.42
CA GLY A 380 -13.04 17.91 -7.29
C GLY A 380 -11.65 17.47 -7.74
N TYR A 381 -11.62 16.45 -8.59
CA TYR A 381 -10.36 15.87 -9.06
C TYR A 381 -9.53 16.85 -9.90
N VAL A 382 -10.16 17.62 -10.79
CA VAL A 382 -9.49 18.60 -11.65
C VAL A 382 -8.88 19.71 -10.82
N THR A 383 -9.57 20.18 -9.77
CA THR A 383 -8.99 21.13 -8.78
C THR A 383 -7.66 20.61 -8.19
N LEU A 384 -7.56 19.31 -7.88
CA LEU A 384 -6.30 18.73 -7.40
C LEU A 384 -5.23 18.72 -8.49
N VAL A 385 -5.59 18.40 -9.72
CA VAL A 385 -4.66 18.39 -10.87
C VAL A 385 -4.07 19.77 -11.11
N GLU A 386 -4.86 20.82 -10.98
CA GLU A 386 -4.44 22.19 -11.24
C GLU A 386 -3.64 22.83 -10.11
N HIS A 387 -3.94 22.46 -8.85
CA HIS A 387 -3.40 23.17 -7.69
C HIS A 387 -2.51 22.33 -6.78
N ALA A 388 -2.57 20.99 -6.87
CA ALA A 388 -1.83 20.11 -5.98
C ALA A 388 -0.63 19.45 -6.70
N PRO A 389 0.62 19.64 -6.20
CA PRO A 389 1.82 19.13 -6.85
C PRO A 389 1.76 17.63 -7.15
N GLY A 390 2.06 17.24 -8.40
CA GLY A 390 2.18 15.85 -8.84
C GLY A 390 0.86 15.20 -9.29
N TRP A 391 -0.31 15.83 -9.06
CA TRP A 391 -1.59 15.27 -9.49
C TRP A 391 -1.77 15.32 -11.02
N ASP A 392 -1.06 16.20 -11.71
CA ASP A 392 -0.97 16.25 -13.17
C ASP A 392 -0.27 15.01 -13.79
N GLY A 393 0.31 14.14 -12.97
CA GLY A 393 0.83 12.83 -13.38
C GLY A 393 -0.20 11.69 -13.29
N VAL A 394 -1.35 11.88 -12.61
CA VAL A 394 -2.31 10.81 -12.32
C VAL A 394 -3.56 10.95 -13.20
N ARG A 395 -3.75 10.03 -14.15
CA ARG A 395 -4.86 10.07 -15.12
C ARG A 395 -6.07 9.19 -14.78
N THR A 396 -5.98 8.34 -13.77
CA THR A 396 -6.98 7.31 -13.47
C THR A 396 -7.63 7.56 -12.10
N PRO A 397 -8.60 8.49 -12.01
CA PRO A 397 -9.25 8.87 -10.75
C PRO A 397 -9.96 7.69 -10.08
N GLY A 398 -10.53 6.77 -10.86
CA GLY A 398 -11.24 5.58 -10.38
C GLY A 398 -10.45 4.75 -9.36
N ARG A 399 -9.13 4.76 -9.42
CA ARG A 399 -8.25 4.03 -8.48
C ARG A 399 -8.35 4.53 -7.04
N LEU A 400 -8.88 5.74 -6.80
CA LEU A 400 -9.16 6.25 -5.45
C LEU A 400 -10.27 5.47 -4.73
N VAL A 401 -11.02 4.60 -5.43
CA VAL A 401 -11.98 3.66 -4.83
C VAL A 401 -11.34 2.74 -3.79
N LEU A 402 -10.01 2.60 -3.79
CA LEU A 402 -9.27 1.91 -2.73
C LEU A 402 -9.57 2.50 -1.34
N TRP A 403 -9.64 3.84 -1.23
CA TRP A 403 -9.97 4.54 0.01
C TRP A 403 -11.43 4.32 0.40
N THR A 404 -12.35 4.40 -0.58
CA THR A 404 -13.75 4.04 -0.37
C THR A 404 -13.87 2.65 0.23
N THR A 405 -13.21 1.65 -0.36
CA THR A 405 -13.25 0.26 0.10
C THR A 405 -12.70 0.11 1.52
N LEU A 406 -11.58 0.78 1.85
CA LEU A 406 -11.00 0.74 3.19
C LEU A 406 -11.95 1.36 4.24
N LEU A 407 -12.53 2.50 3.94
CA LEU A 407 -13.42 3.24 4.84
C LEU A 407 -14.75 2.49 5.05
N LEU A 408 -15.33 1.92 3.99
CA LEU A 408 -16.50 1.04 4.08
C LEU A 408 -16.18 -0.21 4.90
N GLY A 409 -14.99 -0.80 4.73
CA GLY A 409 -14.51 -1.93 5.54
C GLY A 409 -14.45 -1.60 7.02
N LEU A 410 -14.00 -0.41 7.39
CA LEU A 410 -13.99 0.05 8.77
C LEU A 410 -15.40 0.29 9.34
N LEU A 411 -16.33 0.82 8.54
CA LEU A 411 -17.75 0.94 8.93
C LEU A 411 -18.38 -0.43 9.16
N ALA A 412 -18.20 -1.38 8.22
CA ALA A 412 -18.67 -2.76 8.33
C ALA A 412 -18.07 -3.47 9.56
N ALA A 413 -16.78 -3.26 9.83
CA ALA A 413 -16.13 -3.81 11.03
C ALA A 413 -16.77 -3.29 12.32
N GLY A 414 -17.20 -2.03 12.35
CA GLY A 414 -17.93 -1.45 13.47
C GLY A 414 -19.29 -2.10 13.71
N ALA A 415 -20.03 -2.44 12.63
CA ALA A 415 -21.31 -3.14 12.72
C ALA A 415 -21.18 -4.53 13.33
N LEU A 416 -20.12 -5.25 12.95
CA LEU A 416 -19.85 -6.63 13.37
C LEU A 416 -19.10 -6.72 14.71
N THR A 417 -18.90 -5.58 15.39
CA THR A 417 -18.23 -5.54 16.70
C THR A 417 -19.26 -5.49 17.81
N VAL A 418 -19.24 -6.50 18.69
CA VAL A 418 -20.13 -6.56 19.84
C VAL A 418 -19.87 -5.37 20.76
N ARG A 419 -20.94 -4.63 21.11
CA ARG A 419 -20.88 -3.64 22.18
C ARG A 419 -20.78 -4.40 23.50
N GLU A 420 -19.74 -4.15 24.28
CA GLU A 420 -19.80 -4.52 25.71
C GLU A 420 -20.95 -3.74 26.32
N PRO A 421 -21.86 -4.40 27.07
CA PRO A 421 -22.86 -3.68 27.89
C PRO A 421 -22.05 -2.66 28.70
N ALA A 422 -22.54 -1.42 28.78
CA ALA A 422 -22.00 -0.47 29.75
C ALA A 422 -22.07 -1.18 31.09
N THR A 423 -20.94 -1.64 31.59
CA THR A 423 -20.83 -2.07 32.99
C THR A 423 -21.34 -0.88 33.76
N GLY A 424 -22.50 -1.10 34.45
CA GLY A 424 -23.27 -0.04 35.06
C GLY A 424 -22.36 0.91 35.82
N ALA A 425 -22.72 2.19 35.77
CA ALA A 425 -22.25 3.15 36.74
C ALA A 425 -22.07 2.41 38.08
N GLU A 426 -20.88 2.55 38.68
CA GLU A 426 -20.68 2.16 40.06
C GLU A 426 -21.97 2.50 40.78
N ARG A 427 -22.75 1.45 41.15
CA ARG A 427 -23.77 1.61 42.15
C ARG A 427 -22.96 2.08 43.33
N ASP A 428 -23.21 3.30 43.77
CA ASP A 428 -22.82 3.73 45.10
C ASP A 428 -23.15 2.58 46.03
N PRO A 429 -22.24 2.15 46.92
CA PRO A 429 -22.53 1.07 47.84
C PRO A 429 -23.77 1.46 48.63
N GLU A 430 -24.83 0.70 48.40
CA GLU A 430 -26.08 0.80 49.18
C GLU A 430 -25.68 0.73 50.66
N PRO A 431 -26.02 1.73 51.48
CA PRO A 431 -25.67 1.71 52.89
C PRO A 431 -26.22 0.42 53.52
N ALA A 432 -25.32 -0.32 54.14
CA ALA A 432 -25.67 -1.58 54.81
C ALA A 432 -26.87 -1.38 55.73
N PRO A 433 -27.88 -2.31 55.71
CA PRO A 433 -29.01 -2.21 56.60
C PRO A 433 -28.54 -2.29 58.07
N GLY A 434 -28.81 -1.22 58.80
CA GLY A 434 -28.43 -1.08 60.20
C GLY A 434 -29.01 -2.23 61.06
N SER A 435 -28.12 -2.93 61.73
CA SER A 435 -28.47 -3.80 62.84
C SER A 435 -28.92 -2.94 64.02
N GLY A 436 -30.23 -2.98 64.28
CA GLY A 436 -30.78 -2.35 65.45
C GLY A 436 -30.34 -3.07 66.73
N SER A 437 -29.97 -2.34 67.72
CA SER A 437 -30.07 -2.69 69.12
C SER A 437 -30.22 -1.41 69.92
N GLY A 438 -31.27 -1.37 70.69
CA GLY A 438 -31.88 -0.27 71.41
C GLY A 438 -31.16 0.18 72.68
N PRO A 439 -31.84 0.91 73.55
CA PRO A 439 -31.34 2.09 74.18
C PRO A 439 -30.87 1.94 75.60
N THR A 440 -29.94 2.77 76.10
CA THR A 440 -29.94 3.21 77.53
C THR A 440 -28.94 4.35 77.73
N GLY A 441 -29.39 5.37 78.48
CA GLY A 441 -28.55 6.12 79.43
C GLY A 441 -28.23 7.56 79.07
N GLU A 442 -29.10 8.41 79.49
CA GLU A 442 -29.03 9.80 79.90
C GLU A 442 -27.71 10.16 80.65
N GLN A 443 -27.00 11.23 80.30
CA GLN A 443 -26.63 12.26 81.31
C GLN A 443 -26.09 13.53 80.65
N VAL A 444 -26.60 14.61 81.18
CA VAL A 444 -26.46 16.04 81.01
C VAL A 444 -25.08 16.51 81.47
N ALA A 445 -24.46 17.49 80.80
CA ALA A 445 -23.86 18.70 81.35
C ALA A 445 -23.24 19.64 80.28
N GLU A 446 -23.71 20.84 80.31
CA GLU A 446 -23.23 22.10 79.69
C GLU A 446 -22.06 22.73 80.47
N PRO A 447 -21.64 24.01 80.13
CA PRO A 447 -20.92 24.49 78.93
C PRO A 447 -19.68 25.35 79.25
N GLY A 448 -18.96 25.75 78.17
CA GLY A 448 -18.24 27.01 77.96
C GLY A 448 -16.88 27.26 78.66
N PRO A 449 -16.17 28.38 78.37
CA PRO A 449 -16.24 29.23 77.18
C PRO A 449 -14.86 29.65 76.60
N THR A 450 -14.92 30.23 75.41
CA THR A 450 -14.13 31.38 74.85
C THR A 450 -12.61 31.45 74.88
N GLY A 451 -12.04 31.77 73.71
CA GLY A 451 -10.71 32.37 73.58
C GLY A 451 -10.27 32.52 72.10
N GLU A 452 -10.58 33.71 71.57
CA GLU A 452 -10.05 34.30 70.32
C GLU A 452 -8.66 34.89 70.56
N PRO A 453 -8.04 35.57 69.58
CA PRO A 453 -7.21 35.12 68.43
C PRO A 453 -5.81 35.69 68.48
N ALA A 454 -4.91 35.33 67.60
CA ALA A 454 -3.76 36.14 67.22
C ALA A 454 -3.23 35.81 65.80
N VAL A 455 -3.06 36.91 65.09
CA VAL A 455 -2.64 37.14 63.72
C VAL A 455 -1.12 37.40 63.69
N PRO A 456 -0.45 37.75 62.60
CA PRO A 456 0.59 37.02 61.87
C PRO A 456 1.99 37.63 61.97
N VAL A 457 3.00 36.92 61.41
CA VAL A 457 4.27 37.62 61.01
C VAL A 457 4.91 36.94 59.82
N GLU A 458 5.00 37.63 58.71
CA GLU A 458 6.00 37.59 57.64
C GLU A 458 7.13 38.58 58.05
N PRO A 459 8.26 38.77 57.30
CA PRO A 459 9.04 37.99 56.35
C PRO A 459 10.57 38.06 56.63
N ALA A 460 11.36 37.34 55.83
CA ALA A 460 12.69 37.84 55.44
C ALA A 460 13.39 36.98 54.37
N VAL A 461 13.69 37.59 53.24
CA VAL A 461 14.78 37.34 52.29
C VAL A 461 15.90 38.33 52.72
N PRO A 462 17.24 38.21 52.47
CA PRO A 462 17.89 37.76 51.22
C PRO A 462 19.33 37.19 51.35
N ALA A 463 19.90 36.90 50.18
CA ALA A 463 21.27 37.22 49.71
C ALA A 463 22.11 36.02 49.20
N ARG A 464 22.32 36.03 47.96
CA ARG A 464 23.46 36.17 47.01
C ARG A 464 24.87 35.71 47.42
N SER A 465 25.49 35.15 46.34
CA SER A 465 26.92 35.11 45.89
C SER A 465 27.67 33.81 46.27
N ALA A 466 28.53 33.21 45.48
CA ALA A 466 29.35 33.63 44.35
C ALA A 466 29.90 32.35 43.64
N VAL A 467 30.29 32.50 42.38
CA VAL A 467 31.21 31.65 41.62
C VAL A 467 32.65 31.97 42.04
N PRO A 468 33.69 31.10 42.00
CA PRO A 468 34.42 30.89 40.76
C PRO A 468 35.12 29.55 40.51
N GLU A 469 35.42 29.36 39.20
CA GLU A 469 36.66 28.92 38.54
C GLU A 469 37.27 27.51 38.72
N GLU A 470 37.32 26.86 37.58
CA GLU A 470 38.47 26.34 36.81
C GLU A 470 39.49 25.38 37.48
N SER A 471 39.64 24.18 36.94
CA SER A 471 40.93 23.66 36.44
C SER A 471 40.89 22.20 35.96
N ALA A 472 41.35 22.05 34.71
CA ALA A 472 42.29 21.03 34.17
C ALA A 472 41.97 19.53 34.18
N VAL A 473 41.99 19.04 32.93
CA VAL A 473 42.13 17.69 32.39
C VAL A 473 43.38 16.97 32.95
N PRO A 474 43.37 15.62 33.06
CA PRO A 474 44.07 14.86 32.00
C PRO A 474 43.30 13.67 31.39
N VAL A 475 43.70 13.42 30.15
CA VAL A 475 43.39 12.34 29.24
C VAL A 475 43.92 11.01 29.79
N GLU A 476 43.09 9.94 29.76
CA GLU A 476 43.57 8.57 29.64
C GLU A 476 42.77 7.77 28.60
N VAL A 477 43.54 7.12 27.75
CA VAL A 477 43.13 6.27 26.64
C VAL A 477 42.79 4.89 27.19
N GLY A 478 41.63 4.33 26.88
CA GLY A 478 41.26 2.97 27.31
C GLY A 478 40.14 2.36 26.47
N SER A 479 40.57 1.58 25.48
CA SER A 479 39.92 0.42 24.80
C SER A 479 38.44 0.45 24.46
N ALA A 480 38.21 0.39 23.15
CA ALA A 480 36.97 0.08 22.48
C ALA A 480 36.31 -1.23 22.96
N SER A 481 35.09 -1.10 23.49
CA SER A 481 34.16 -2.21 23.62
C SER A 481 33.04 -2.02 22.60
N ARG A 482 32.92 -2.98 21.69
CA ARG A 482 31.83 -3.08 20.70
C ARG A 482 30.45 -3.05 21.38
N PRO A 483 29.47 -2.31 20.88
CA PRO A 483 28.10 -2.47 21.33
C PRO A 483 27.55 -3.77 20.76
N VAL A 484 27.25 -4.72 21.64
CA VAL A 484 26.41 -5.87 21.36
C VAL A 484 25.02 -5.34 21.04
N LEU A 485 24.56 -5.56 19.81
CA LEU A 485 23.16 -5.41 19.42
C LEU A 485 22.31 -6.34 20.29
N ARG A 486 21.73 -5.82 21.34
CA ARG A 486 20.64 -6.49 22.04
C ARG A 486 19.45 -6.49 21.09
N SER A 487 19.13 -7.67 20.57
CA SER A 487 17.84 -7.96 19.95
C SER A 487 16.73 -7.46 20.89
N ALA A 488 15.86 -6.59 20.37
CA ALA A 488 14.67 -6.17 21.08
C ALA A 488 13.77 -7.40 21.25
N ALA A 489 13.91 -8.08 22.38
CA ALA A 489 12.98 -9.08 22.80
C ALA A 489 11.62 -8.39 23.01
N TRP A 490 10.61 -8.94 22.40
CA TRP A 490 9.22 -8.61 22.59
C TRP A 490 8.82 -8.86 24.04
N SER A 491 8.91 -7.85 24.89
CA SER A 491 8.39 -7.91 26.25
C SER A 491 6.87 -7.78 26.15
N GLU A 492 6.17 -8.88 26.40
CA GLU A 492 4.75 -8.84 26.70
C GLU A 492 4.52 -7.91 27.91
N PRO A 493 3.47 -7.07 27.89
CA PRO A 493 3.01 -6.44 29.12
C PRO A 493 2.58 -7.56 30.07
N ALA A 494 3.08 -7.53 31.32
CA ALA A 494 2.70 -8.43 32.38
C ALA A 494 1.16 -8.54 32.39
N ALA A 495 0.66 -9.76 32.26
CA ALA A 495 -0.75 -10.06 32.46
C ALA A 495 -1.07 -9.72 33.92
N GLU A 496 -1.99 -8.80 34.14
CA GLU A 496 -2.67 -8.69 35.43
C GLU A 496 -3.23 -10.06 35.80
N PRO A 497 -3.21 -10.46 37.07
CA PRO A 497 -3.73 -11.73 37.47
C PRO A 497 -5.21 -11.81 37.07
N GLU A 498 -5.47 -12.68 36.11
CA GLU A 498 -6.81 -13.03 35.67
C GLU A 498 -7.52 -13.64 36.86
N VAL A 499 -8.42 -12.87 37.46
CA VAL A 499 -9.39 -13.40 38.45
C VAL A 499 -10.15 -14.48 37.71
N VAL A 500 -9.81 -15.74 38.00
CA VAL A 500 -10.50 -16.92 37.50
C VAL A 500 -11.92 -16.88 38.06
N ARG A 501 -12.81 -16.18 37.33
CA ARG A 501 -14.26 -16.36 37.52
C ARG A 501 -14.56 -17.74 36.95
N LYS A 502 -14.97 -18.65 37.83
CA LYS A 502 -15.56 -19.94 37.45
C LYS A 502 -16.60 -19.67 36.35
N PRO A 503 -16.57 -20.40 35.24
CA PRO A 503 -17.59 -20.22 34.21
C PRO A 503 -18.94 -20.55 34.85
N ALA A 504 -19.88 -19.59 34.74
CA ALA A 504 -21.28 -19.87 35.02
C ALA A 504 -21.71 -21.04 34.13
N VAL A 505 -22.26 -22.07 34.72
CA VAL A 505 -22.77 -23.25 34.04
C VAL A 505 -23.85 -22.78 33.06
N ASP A 506 -23.54 -22.89 31.76
CA ASP A 506 -24.41 -22.48 30.66
C ASP A 506 -25.59 -23.48 30.55
N GLN A 507 -26.74 -23.09 31.10
CA GLN A 507 -28.01 -23.72 30.80
C GLN A 507 -28.64 -23.03 29.59
N GLY A 508 -28.13 -23.32 28.35
CA GLY A 508 -28.75 -22.77 27.15
C GLY A 508 -27.87 -22.76 25.90
N GLY A 509 -27.34 -23.90 25.47
CA GLY A 509 -26.40 -24.02 24.36
C GLY A 509 -26.91 -23.66 22.95
N ARG A 510 -28.11 -23.05 22.77
CA ARG A 510 -28.64 -22.66 21.45
C ARG A 510 -28.38 -21.21 21.04
N PRO A 511 -28.50 -20.17 21.84
CA PRO A 511 -28.31 -18.78 21.38
C PRO A 511 -26.84 -18.47 21.05
N PHE A 512 -25.88 -19.13 21.69
CA PHE A 512 -24.44 -18.87 21.46
C PHE A 512 -23.93 -19.40 20.12
N ARG A 513 -24.52 -20.47 19.60
CA ARG A 513 -24.17 -21.02 18.27
C ARG A 513 -24.75 -20.17 17.14
N LEU A 514 -25.97 -19.68 17.25
CA LEU A 514 -26.60 -18.80 16.26
C LEU A 514 -25.90 -17.44 16.17
N ALA A 515 -25.47 -16.85 17.30
CA ALA A 515 -24.72 -15.61 17.32
C ALA A 515 -23.34 -15.74 16.63
N ARG A 516 -22.67 -16.89 16.74
CA ARG A 516 -21.41 -17.16 16.01
C ARG A 516 -21.64 -17.37 14.51
N LEU A 517 -22.72 -18.05 14.12
CA LEU A 517 -23.10 -18.21 12.72
C LEU A 517 -23.43 -16.87 12.06
N ALA A 518 -24.11 -15.97 12.76
CA ALA A 518 -24.41 -14.62 12.29
C ALA A 518 -23.15 -13.78 11.98
N LEU A 519 -22.00 -14.10 12.57
CA LEU A 519 -20.72 -13.43 12.29
C LEU A 519 -19.93 -14.08 11.15
N VAL A 520 -20.20 -15.38 10.85
CA VAL A 520 -19.52 -16.10 9.76
C VAL A 520 -20.17 -15.81 8.41
N VAL A 521 -21.49 -15.68 8.37
CA VAL A 521 -22.23 -15.44 7.12
C VAL A 521 -21.73 -14.21 6.34
N PRO A 522 -21.57 -13.01 6.96
CA PRO A 522 -21.03 -11.85 6.26
C PRO A 522 -19.64 -12.09 5.66
N LEU A 523 -18.76 -12.79 6.37
CA LEU A 523 -17.43 -13.12 5.90
C LEU A 523 -17.48 -14.03 4.67
N VAL A 524 -18.33 -15.07 4.70
CA VAL A 524 -18.52 -15.98 3.57
C VAL A 524 -19.08 -15.25 2.36
N LEU A 525 -20.06 -14.37 2.55
CA LEU A 525 -20.68 -13.60 1.46
C LEU A 525 -19.66 -12.65 0.81
N VAL A 526 -18.84 -11.95 1.61
CA VAL A 526 -17.77 -11.09 1.08
C VAL A 526 -16.70 -11.91 0.34
N LEU A 527 -16.36 -13.10 0.84
CA LEU A 527 -15.43 -14.01 0.14
C LEU A 527 -16.01 -14.46 -1.20
N LEU A 528 -17.31 -14.77 -1.26
CA LEU A 528 -17.97 -15.17 -2.51
C LEU A 528 -17.96 -14.05 -3.57
N GLU A 529 -18.11 -12.79 -3.14
CA GLU A 529 -17.97 -11.64 -4.06
C GLU A 529 -16.54 -11.47 -4.60
N GLY A 530 -15.53 -11.91 -3.84
CA GLY A 530 -14.12 -11.89 -4.22
C GLY A 530 -13.65 -13.08 -5.06
N VAL A 531 -14.50 -14.09 -5.27
CA VAL A 531 -14.18 -15.22 -6.17
C VAL A 531 -14.13 -14.73 -7.61
N ASN A 532 -13.08 -15.14 -8.32
CA ASN A 532 -12.82 -14.64 -9.65
C ASN A 532 -12.44 -15.73 -10.65
N ARG A 533 -12.44 -15.33 -11.93
CA ARG A 533 -12.04 -16.12 -13.10
C ARG A 533 -10.94 -15.39 -13.88
N THR A 534 -9.99 -14.77 -13.14
CA THR A 534 -8.87 -14.07 -13.79
C THR A 534 -8.12 -15.02 -14.72
N PRO A 535 -8.01 -14.68 -16.02
CA PRO A 535 -7.30 -15.54 -16.97
C PRO A 535 -5.81 -15.59 -16.60
N HIS A 536 -5.17 -16.71 -16.96
CA HIS A 536 -3.73 -16.88 -16.89
C HIS A 536 -3.25 -17.29 -18.27
N VAL A 537 -2.38 -16.47 -18.83
CA VAL A 537 -1.91 -16.65 -20.20
C VAL A 537 -0.46 -17.12 -20.23
N PRO A 538 -0.04 -17.90 -21.23
CA PRO A 538 1.36 -18.24 -21.41
C PRO A 538 2.23 -16.99 -21.59
N THR A 539 3.40 -16.98 -20.94
CA THR A 539 4.39 -15.93 -21.18
C THR A 539 5.06 -16.12 -22.53
N PRO A 540 5.42 -15.03 -23.24
CA PRO A 540 6.10 -15.12 -24.52
C PRO A 540 7.48 -15.78 -24.36
N GLU A 541 7.73 -16.80 -25.16
CA GLU A 541 9.04 -17.46 -25.19
C GLU A 541 10.11 -16.54 -25.77
N GLN A 542 11.31 -16.53 -25.15
CA GLN A 542 12.41 -15.69 -25.60
C GLN A 542 13.00 -16.26 -26.91
N PRO A 543 13.02 -15.46 -28.01
CA PRO A 543 13.64 -15.84 -29.27
C PRO A 543 15.14 -16.16 -29.12
N ALA A 544 15.64 -17.06 -29.95
CA ALA A 544 17.04 -17.52 -29.89
C ALA A 544 18.03 -16.36 -30.10
N ALA A 545 17.72 -15.44 -31.01
CA ALA A 545 18.56 -14.28 -31.32
C ALA A 545 18.66 -13.24 -30.19
N LEU A 546 17.76 -13.33 -29.20
CA LEU A 546 17.76 -12.41 -28.04
C LEU A 546 18.44 -13.00 -26.82
N ARG A 547 18.84 -14.27 -26.85
CA ARG A 547 19.63 -14.88 -25.77
C ARG A 547 21.07 -14.42 -25.84
N GLY A 548 21.57 -13.85 -24.73
CA GLY A 548 22.92 -13.28 -24.69
C GLY A 548 23.14 -12.09 -25.64
N LEU A 549 22.06 -11.39 -26.01
CA LEU A 549 22.12 -10.21 -26.87
C LEU A 549 23.05 -9.15 -26.28
N THR A 550 23.92 -8.57 -27.11
CA THR A 550 24.76 -7.43 -26.74
C THR A 550 24.22 -6.17 -27.41
N GLY A 551 23.93 -5.15 -26.57
CA GLY A 551 23.38 -3.87 -27.07
C GLY A 551 24.43 -2.79 -27.38
N PRO A 552 23.99 -1.63 -27.86
CA PRO A 552 22.60 -1.23 -28.10
C PRO A 552 21.94 -1.93 -29.29
N ALA A 553 20.74 -2.44 -29.09
CA ALA A 553 20.01 -3.22 -30.09
C ALA A 553 18.58 -2.70 -30.32
N LEU A 554 18.10 -2.86 -31.57
CA LEU A 554 16.69 -2.64 -31.95
C LEU A 554 16.07 -3.98 -32.36
N VAL A 555 14.94 -4.32 -31.78
CA VAL A 555 14.16 -5.52 -32.18
C VAL A 555 12.97 -5.08 -33.03
N LEU A 556 12.81 -5.71 -34.18
CA LEU A 556 11.73 -5.44 -35.13
C LEU A 556 10.80 -6.67 -35.25
N PRO A 557 9.51 -6.45 -35.41
CA PRO A 557 8.75 -5.19 -35.40
C PRO A 557 8.80 -4.46 -34.07
N SER A 558 8.91 -3.13 -34.12
CA SER A 558 8.90 -2.25 -32.94
C SER A 558 7.56 -1.54 -32.82
N ASP A 559 6.57 -2.23 -32.25
CA ASP A 559 5.19 -1.73 -32.14
C ASP A 559 4.42 -2.33 -30.96
N GLY A 560 3.49 -1.55 -30.41
CA GLY A 560 2.46 -1.98 -29.49
C GLY A 560 2.95 -2.86 -28.33
N ILE A 561 2.23 -3.91 -28.03
CA ILE A 561 2.47 -4.83 -26.89
C ILE A 561 3.79 -5.61 -27.03
N ARG A 562 4.29 -5.80 -28.26
CA ARG A 562 5.54 -6.50 -28.55
C ARG A 562 6.74 -5.85 -27.87
N GLU A 563 6.69 -4.53 -27.69
CA GLU A 563 7.70 -3.79 -26.94
C GLU A 563 7.84 -4.29 -25.50
N LEU A 564 6.74 -4.64 -24.86
CA LEU A 564 6.74 -5.15 -23.48
C LEU A 564 7.36 -6.54 -23.39
N HIS A 565 7.18 -7.36 -24.43
CA HIS A 565 7.85 -8.67 -24.51
C HIS A 565 9.37 -8.51 -24.66
N VAL A 566 9.82 -7.56 -25.50
CA VAL A 566 11.25 -7.24 -25.63
C VAL A 566 11.82 -6.74 -24.30
N MET A 567 11.09 -5.88 -23.58
CA MET A 567 11.49 -5.44 -22.24
C MET A 567 11.65 -6.62 -21.28
N LEU A 568 10.70 -7.57 -21.26
CA LEU A 568 10.82 -8.77 -20.43
C LEU A 568 12.03 -9.62 -20.82
N TRP A 569 12.26 -9.88 -22.12
CA TRP A 569 13.38 -10.67 -22.59
C TRP A 569 14.73 -9.99 -22.35
N SER A 570 14.77 -8.64 -22.33
CA SER A 570 15.97 -7.89 -21.99
C SER A 570 16.44 -8.08 -20.55
N THR A 571 15.67 -8.78 -19.70
CA THR A 571 16.14 -9.17 -18.36
C THR A 571 17.24 -10.25 -18.41
N ASP A 572 17.47 -10.85 -19.56
CA ASP A 572 18.64 -11.70 -19.85
C ASP A 572 19.86 -10.80 -20.12
N GLY A 573 20.67 -10.57 -19.10
CA GLY A 573 21.89 -9.76 -19.17
C GLY A 573 21.68 -8.24 -19.25
N PHE A 574 20.45 -7.76 -19.31
CA PHE A 574 20.09 -6.33 -19.40
C PHE A 574 20.84 -5.54 -20.50
N PRO A 575 20.92 -6.04 -21.73
CA PRO A 575 21.46 -5.27 -22.85
C PRO A 575 20.66 -3.98 -23.04
N LYS A 576 21.33 -2.92 -23.50
CA LYS A 576 20.60 -1.71 -23.91
C LYS A 576 19.76 -2.03 -25.14
N VAL A 577 18.46 -1.78 -25.07
CA VAL A 577 17.52 -1.95 -26.19
C VAL A 577 16.80 -0.63 -26.49
N VAL A 578 16.60 -0.37 -27.77
CA VAL A 578 15.84 0.79 -28.23
C VAL A 578 14.37 0.64 -27.87
N ASN A 579 13.89 -0.59 -27.93
CA ASN A 579 12.51 -0.97 -27.64
C ASN A 579 12.05 -0.54 -26.26
N GLY A 580 10.77 -0.15 -26.18
CA GLY A 580 10.12 0.19 -24.93
C GLY A 580 8.69 0.67 -25.12
N LEU A 581 7.83 0.31 -24.15
CA LEU A 581 6.46 0.80 -24.03
C LEU A 581 6.22 1.20 -22.57
N ALA A 582 5.68 2.39 -22.37
CA ALA A 582 5.39 2.93 -21.06
C ALA A 582 4.14 3.82 -21.10
N SER A 583 3.93 4.66 -20.10
CA SER A 583 2.74 5.51 -20.02
C SER A 583 2.68 6.64 -21.05
N PHE A 584 3.77 6.90 -21.78
CA PHE A 584 3.85 7.77 -22.96
C PHE A 584 5.03 7.32 -23.85
N THR A 585 5.08 7.77 -25.10
CA THR A 585 6.18 7.50 -26.04
C THR A 585 6.99 8.77 -26.25
N PRO A 586 8.33 8.77 -26.02
CA PRO A 586 9.17 9.92 -26.34
C PRO A 586 9.22 10.18 -27.86
N GLN A 587 9.42 11.43 -28.26
CA GLN A 587 9.53 11.79 -29.69
C GLN A 587 10.69 11.10 -30.39
N SER A 588 11.82 10.89 -29.70
CA SER A 588 12.95 10.15 -30.22
C SER A 588 12.57 8.72 -30.61
N GLN A 589 11.77 8.04 -29.78
CA GLN A 589 11.29 6.69 -30.03
C GLN A 589 10.34 6.64 -31.23
N GLU A 590 9.43 7.62 -31.36
CA GLU A 590 8.56 7.75 -32.53
C GLU A 590 9.39 7.93 -33.82
N ARG A 591 10.44 8.78 -33.76
CA ARG A 591 11.35 8.99 -34.87
C ARG A 591 12.13 7.72 -35.26
N ILE A 592 12.64 6.98 -34.25
CA ILE A 592 13.36 5.72 -34.51
C ILE A 592 12.41 4.71 -35.18
N ARG A 593 11.18 4.57 -34.69
CA ARG A 593 10.17 3.70 -35.30
C ARG A 593 9.89 4.10 -36.74
N ALA A 594 9.65 5.38 -37.01
CA ALA A 594 9.38 5.88 -38.35
C ALA A 594 10.53 5.60 -39.32
N VAL A 595 11.78 5.88 -38.91
CA VAL A 595 12.97 5.63 -39.76
C VAL A 595 13.19 4.12 -39.96
N SER A 596 12.91 3.28 -38.94
CA SER A 596 13.13 1.85 -39.05
C SER A 596 12.13 1.14 -39.97
N MET A 597 11.02 1.77 -40.37
CA MET A 597 10.05 1.18 -41.31
C MET A 597 10.68 0.88 -42.69
N THR A 598 11.67 1.65 -43.09
CA THR A 598 12.39 1.46 -44.38
C THR A 598 13.63 0.60 -44.24
N PHE A 599 14.01 0.17 -43.02
CA PHE A 599 15.19 -0.66 -42.80
C PHE A 599 15.11 -1.99 -43.58
N PRO A 600 16.25 -2.47 -44.14
CA PRO A 600 17.55 -1.79 -44.26
C PRO A 600 17.64 -0.92 -45.53
N ASP A 601 17.89 0.35 -45.33
CA ASP A 601 18.29 1.28 -46.41
C ASP A 601 19.38 2.22 -45.90
N VAL A 602 19.95 3.04 -46.80
CA VAL A 602 21.06 3.95 -46.46
C VAL A 602 20.69 4.90 -45.34
N THR A 603 19.47 5.43 -45.35
CA THR A 603 18.99 6.41 -44.35
C THR A 603 18.79 5.78 -42.97
N SER A 604 18.10 4.64 -42.93
CA SER A 604 17.82 3.94 -41.66
C SER A 604 19.11 3.38 -41.03
N VAL A 605 20.01 2.81 -41.83
CA VAL A 605 21.28 2.30 -41.33
C VAL A 605 22.17 3.42 -40.82
N ALA A 606 22.29 4.54 -41.56
CA ALA A 606 23.07 5.70 -41.13
C ALA A 606 22.53 6.28 -39.80
N TYR A 607 21.21 6.48 -39.70
CA TYR A 607 20.58 7.02 -38.51
C TYR A 607 20.73 6.09 -37.29
N LEU A 608 20.55 4.79 -37.47
CA LEU A 608 20.70 3.81 -36.37
C LEU A 608 22.15 3.78 -35.86
N ARG A 609 23.13 3.87 -36.77
CA ARG A 609 24.55 4.00 -36.39
C ARG A 609 24.84 5.30 -35.66
N GLU A 610 24.30 6.42 -36.13
CA GLU A 610 24.45 7.74 -35.50
C GLU A 610 24.00 7.73 -34.03
N ILE A 611 22.84 7.10 -33.72
CA ILE A 611 22.34 6.97 -32.35
C ILE A 611 23.04 5.84 -31.57
N GLY A 612 24.00 5.12 -32.18
CA GLY A 612 24.81 4.10 -31.51
C GLY A 612 24.23 2.69 -31.49
N VAL A 613 23.18 2.40 -32.25
CA VAL A 613 22.67 1.03 -32.42
C VAL A 613 23.70 0.19 -33.18
N ARG A 614 23.98 -1.00 -32.66
CA ARG A 614 24.98 -1.93 -33.25
C ARG A 614 24.35 -3.17 -33.85
N THR A 615 23.16 -3.53 -33.38
CA THR A 615 22.46 -4.76 -33.77
C THR A 615 21.00 -4.46 -34.02
N VAL A 616 20.47 -4.95 -35.15
CA VAL A 616 19.02 -5.00 -35.39
C VAL A 616 18.61 -6.47 -35.48
N VAL A 617 17.62 -6.87 -34.71
CA VAL A 617 17.05 -8.23 -34.71
C VAL A 617 15.66 -8.15 -35.29
N LEU A 618 15.42 -8.84 -36.39
CA LEU A 618 14.09 -9.03 -36.95
C LEU A 618 13.54 -10.37 -36.49
N LEU A 619 12.31 -10.35 -35.96
CA LEU A 619 11.52 -11.53 -35.62
C LEU A 619 10.52 -11.80 -36.76
N PRO A 620 10.81 -12.70 -37.73
CA PRO A 620 9.98 -12.89 -38.91
C PRO A 620 8.56 -13.34 -38.57
N GLY A 621 8.37 -14.13 -37.48
CA GLY A 621 7.06 -14.56 -37.01
C GLY A 621 6.13 -13.40 -36.60
N TRP A 622 6.67 -12.24 -36.29
CA TRP A 622 5.91 -11.04 -35.94
C TRP A 622 5.75 -10.04 -37.08
N ALA A 623 6.50 -10.21 -38.17
CA ALA A 623 6.57 -9.25 -39.27
C ALA A 623 5.30 -9.18 -40.16
N PRO A 624 4.53 -10.29 -40.40
CA PRO A 624 3.36 -10.23 -41.28
C PRO A 624 2.33 -9.16 -40.82
N GLY A 625 1.84 -8.39 -41.79
CA GLY A 625 0.88 -7.31 -41.52
C GLY A 625 1.46 -6.04 -40.93
N THR A 626 2.78 -5.96 -40.77
CA THR A 626 3.49 -4.77 -40.28
C THR A 626 4.33 -4.13 -41.39
N PRO A 627 4.80 -2.87 -41.22
CA PRO A 627 5.74 -2.24 -42.15
C PRO A 627 7.05 -2.99 -42.35
N TRP A 628 7.36 -3.97 -41.51
CA TRP A 628 8.59 -4.77 -41.56
C TRP A 628 8.42 -6.15 -42.18
N ALA A 629 7.28 -6.42 -42.83
CA ALA A 629 6.95 -7.76 -43.38
C ALA A 629 7.97 -8.28 -44.40
N ASP A 630 8.59 -7.40 -45.15
CA ASP A 630 9.55 -7.71 -46.24
C ASP A 630 11.04 -7.45 -45.87
N VAL A 631 11.33 -7.02 -44.65
CA VAL A 631 12.69 -6.66 -44.20
C VAL A 631 13.70 -7.79 -44.43
N ALA A 632 13.30 -9.04 -44.16
CA ALA A 632 14.19 -10.19 -44.37
C ALA A 632 14.60 -10.38 -45.82
N ALA A 633 13.77 -9.97 -46.78
CA ALA A 633 14.03 -10.09 -48.23
C ALA A 633 14.76 -8.88 -48.84
N ARG A 634 14.83 -7.74 -48.14
CA ARG A 634 15.47 -6.52 -48.64
C ARG A 634 16.99 -6.72 -48.82
N PRO A 635 17.61 -6.19 -49.90
CA PRO A 635 19.02 -6.30 -50.10
C PRO A 635 19.84 -5.52 -49.04
N VAL A 636 21.01 -6.03 -48.70
CA VAL A 636 21.95 -5.41 -47.76
C VAL A 636 23.23 -4.98 -48.41
N ASP A 637 23.37 -5.24 -49.72
CA ASP A 637 24.56 -4.93 -50.50
C ASP A 637 24.83 -3.42 -50.53
N GLY A 638 26.08 -3.03 -50.33
CA GLY A 638 26.50 -1.62 -50.31
C GLY A 638 26.13 -0.85 -49.01
N LEU A 639 25.41 -1.43 -48.06
CA LEU A 639 25.05 -0.77 -46.81
C LEU A 639 26.11 -0.91 -45.68
N GLY A 640 27.12 -1.75 -45.92
CA GLY A 640 28.20 -2.00 -44.97
C GLY A 640 27.68 -2.72 -43.69
N ILE A 641 26.61 -3.49 -43.79
CA ILE A 641 26.02 -4.31 -42.71
C ILE A 641 26.13 -5.79 -43.07
N SER A 642 26.20 -6.64 -42.06
CA SER A 642 26.09 -8.09 -42.26
C SER A 642 24.73 -8.58 -41.79
N ARG A 643 24.26 -9.67 -42.39
CA ARG A 643 23.01 -10.36 -42.07
C ARG A 643 23.29 -11.84 -41.80
N GLU A 644 22.82 -12.35 -40.68
CA GLU A 644 22.93 -13.77 -40.28
C GLU A 644 21.61 -14.30 -39.78
N MET A 645 21.39 -15.60 -39.90
CA MET A 645 20.24 -16.30 -39.32
C MET A 645 20.65 -16.90 -37.97
N VAL A 646 19.81 -16.68 -36.94
CA VAL A 646 19.97 -17.29 -35.60
C VAL A 646 18.64 -17.97 -35.26
N GLY A 647 18.56 -19.28 -35.46
CA GLY A 647 17.30 -19.99 -35.46
C GLY A 647 16.39 -19.51 -36.60
N GLU A 648 15.18 -19.06 -36.26
CA GLU A 648 14.23 -18.48 -37.22
C GLU A 648 14.38 -16.96 -37.36
N ASP A 649 15.22 -16.32 -36.54
CA ASP A 649 15.35 -14.89 -36.47
C ASP A 649 16.49 -14.38 -37.40
N VAL A 650 16.40 -13.11 -37.79
CA VAL A 650 17.41 -12.47 -38.64
C VAL A 650 18.14 -11.40 -37.85
N VAL A 651 19.44 -11.51 -37.75
CA VAL A 651 20.31 -10.56 -37.04
C VAL A 651 21.13 -9.75 -38.04
N TYR A 652 21.02 -8.43 -37.94
CA TYR A 652 21.83 -7.48 -38.71
C TYR A 652 22.86 -6.84 -37.79
N ARG A 653 24.14 -6.85 -38.20
CA ARG A 653 25.22 -6.12 -37.54
C ARG A 653 25.47 -4.82 -38.32
N LEU A 654 25.30 -3.68 -37.63
CA LEU A 654 25.44 -2.36 -38.22
C LEU A 654 26.90 -1.86 -38.24
#